data_37ecc260f3ba4cf8965fbaf07d137709
#
_entry.id   37ecc260f3ba4cf8965fbaf07d137709
#
_cell.length_a   1.000
_cell.length_b   1.000
_cell.length_c   1.000
_cell.angle_alpha   90.00
_cell.angle_beta   90.00
_cell.angle_gamma   90.00
#
_symmetry.space_group_name_H-M   'P 1'
#
loop_
_entity.id
_entity.type
_entity.pdbx_description
1 polymer ?
#
loop_
_entity_poly.entity_id
_entity_poly.type
_entity_poly.pdbx_seq_one_letter_code
_entity_poly.pdbx_strand_id
1 'polypeptide(L)'
;MFLNRLWQYIKRNKIKTTIGIILVVVYYFSLPKVLFKNDYATVIESKEGQLLGAKIAYDGQWRFPESDSVPHKFKTCIVAFEDQHFYKHFGFNPISMYHAFLQNRKANKVVRGGSTLTQQVIRLHRENQKRSYFEKFIEVILATRLEFRYSKDEILGLYAAHAPFGSNVVGLEMASWRYFGLQPHQLSWAEAATLAVLPNAPSLIYPGKNQQRLLDKRNRLLKKLWQDKIIDKETYELALLESLPKKPFDVPQIAPHLLQKTAKEHKGEKIKTTLSIYHQERVNDIVKQYYNLYKQNEVYNIAVLVVDVKTRNIISYVGNSPTDKNHQKDVDVIEAPRSTGSILKPFLYASMLDDGDILPESLIPDIPTQISGYSPQNYNHTYDGAVPANRALARSLNIPAVLMLQEYSVNKFYEQLQNLKLRNVNRQPSNYGLSLILGGAETNLWDLCRAYAFMSGTVNHFTSTQDEYRINELANLNYNFNETVDFGKSVQNKNIWNAGAIWQTFEAMKEVNRPEGDEAWQFYDSSIEIAWKTGTSFGGRDAWAVGVNKDYVVGVWVGNATGEGRPLLTGVESAAPILFDVFRIFPRSKWFETPYNDLEEVTICKNSGFLATNTCPGELKWVPKTAKKSKNCPYHKLIHLDQTKQYRVNSSCEAIENMVTDSWFVLPPVMEWYYKKKNIDYKQLPPFKEGCENNDVRKKMDFIYPTSFTKIILTKNFEGNTQPVIIKVAHSNSEEELFWYLDDKYLGSTKTFHEMPIIANSGIYIITVIDEEGIEIKRKIEIEK
;
A
#
# COMPACT_ATOMS: atom_id res chain seq x y z
N MET A 1 -69.41 -6.59 30.90
CA MET A 1 -69.55 -6.76 32.37
C MET A 1 -68.21 -6.56 33.11
N PHE A 2 -67.10 -7.12 32.69
CA PHE A 2 -65.74 -6.98 33.35
C PHE A 2 -65.21 -5.56 33.33
N LEU A 3 -65.22 -4.85 32.21
CA LEU A 3 -64.81 -3.46 32.10
C LEU A 3 -65.55 -2.47 32.97
N ASN A 4 -66.85 -2.65 33.13
CA ASN A 4 -67.71 -1.80 34.00
C ASN A 4 -67.40 -2.03 35.49
N ARG A 5 -67.09 -3.26 35.92
CA ARG A 5 -66.70 -3.58 37.28
C ARG A 5 -65.28 -3.01 37.59
N LEU A 6 -64.38 -3.10 36.63
CA LEU A 6 -63.03 -2.51 36.76
C LEU A 6 -63.11 -0.98 36.88
N TRP A 7 -63.98 -0.34 36.06
CA TRP A 7 -64.14 1.12 36.09
C TRP A 7 -64.79 1.61 37.39
N GLN A 8 -65.77 0.90 37.94
CA GLN A 8 -66.36 1.18 39.27
C GLN A 8 -65.34 0.97 40.37
N TYR A 9 -64.48 -0.05 40.32
CA TYR A 9 -63.40 -0.28 41.27
C TYR A 9 -62.39 0.86 41.26
N ILE A 10 -61.98 1.33 40.09
CA ILE A 10 -61.08 2.45 39.88
C ILE A 10 -61.64 3.73 40.48
N LYS A 11 -62.91 4.04 40.22
CA LYS A 11 -63.59 5.22 40.82
C LYS A 11 -63.66 5.18 42.34
N ARG A 12 -63.86 4.01 42.90
CA ARG A 12 -64.04 3.81 44.37
C ARG A 12 -62.69 3.81 45.12
N ASN A 13 -61.60 3.44 44.46
CA ASN A 13 -60.27 3.29 45.06
C ASN A 13 -59.21 4.12 44.33
N LYS A 14 -59.46 5.39 44.03
CA LYS A 14 -58.56 6.26 43.25
C LYS A 14 -57.12 6.24 43.71
N ILE A 15 -56.86 6.38 45.02
CA ILE A 15 -55.51 6.40 45.60
C ILE A 15 -54.76 5.08 45.37
N LYS A 16 -55.45 3.93 45.61
CA LYS A 16 -54.85 2.59 45.40
C LYS A 16 -54.55 2.34 43.94
N THR A 17 -55.45 2.78 43.05
CA THR A 17 -55.26 2.66 41.58
C THR A 17 -54.12 3.55 41.11
N THR A 18 -54.05 4.80 41.58
CA THR A 18 -52.91 5.71 41.27
C THR A 18 -51.57 5.14 41.74
N ILE A 19 -51.50 4.62 42.98
CA ILE A 19 -50.33 3.93 43.50
C ILE A 19 -49.99 2.72 42.62
N GLY A 20 -50.99 1.91 42.24
CA GLY A 20 -50.79 0.76 41.35
C GLY A 20 -50.21 1.18 39.99
N ILE A 21 -50.74 2.23 39.38
CA ILE A 21 -50.25 2.77 38.11
C ILE A 21 -48.79 3.28 38.29
N ILE A 22 -48.52 4.02 39.34
CA ILE A 22 -47.14 4.51 39.65
C ILE A 22 -46.17 3.33 39.77
N LEU A 23 -46.57 2.28 40.49
CA LEU A 23 -45.73 1.08 40.66
C LEU A 23 -45.48 0.36 39.31
N VAL A 24 -46.52 0.26 38.45
CA VAL A 24 -46.35 -0.31 37.11
C VAL A 24 -45.42 0.55 36.23
N VAL A 25 -45.54 1.88 36.32
CA VAL A 25 -44.68 2.80 35.57
C VAL A 25 -43.25 2.69 36.10
N VAL A 26 -43.03 2.69 37.43
CA VAL A 26 -41.69 2.50 38.02
C VAL A 26 -41.10 1.15 37.64
N TYR A 27 -41.91 0.08 37.64
CA TYR A 27 -41.47 -1.24 37.21
C TYR A 27 -41.08 -1.24 35.74
N TYR A 28 -41.91 -0.60 34.89
CA TYR A 28 -41.63 -0.53 33.45
C TYR A 28 -40.32 0.20 33.15
N PHE A 29 -40.03 1.28 33.84
CA PHE A 29 -38.78 2.08 33.67
C PHE A 29 -37.64 1.64 34.59
N SER A 30 -37.77 0.56 35.34
CA SER A 30 -36.74 0.10 36.32
C SER A 30 -35.48 -0.44 35.65
N LEU A 31 -35.45 -0.77 34.34
CA LEU A 31 -34.26 -1.12 33.57
C LEU A 31 -33.96 -0.07 32.50
N PRO A 32 -32.72 0.35 32.35
CA PRO A 32 -32.31 1.30 31.32
C PRO A 32 -32.47 0.73 29.91
N LYS A 33 -32.52 1.62 28.90
CA LYS A 33 -32.67 1.19 27.49
C LYS A 33 -31.49 0.32 27.04
N VAL A 34 -30.25 0.66 27.41
CA VAL A 34 -29.03 -0.14 27.23
C VAL A 34 -28.66 -0.70 28.58
N LEU A 35 -28.63 -2.02 28.72
CA LEU A 35 -28.40 -2.69 30.01
C LEU A 35 -26.95 -2.54 30.47
N PHE A 36 -25.98 -2.77 29.56
CA PHE A 36 -24.57 -2.66 29.85
C PHE A 36 -23.95 -1.48 29.07
N LYS A 37 -23.23 -0.60 29.78
CA LYS A 37 -22.56 0.57 29.21
C LYS A 37 -21.02 0.45 29.34
N ASN A 38 -20.53 -0.76 29.35
CA ASN A 38 -19.12 -1.04 29.53
C ASN A 38 -18.33 -0.76 28.24
N ASP A 39 -17.07 -0.38 28.38
CA ASP A 39 -16.17 -0.31 27.25
C ASP A 39 -15.86 -1.71 26.73
N TYR A 40 -15.79 -1.84 25.41
CA TYR A 40 -15.41 -3.08 24.73
C TYR A 40 -13.99 -2.99 24.16
N ALA A 41 -13.35 -4.14 24.02
CA ALA A 41 -12.12 -4.30 23.24
C ALA A 41 -12.40 -4.05 21.77
N THR A 42 -11.47 -3.40 21.07
CA THR A 42 -11.54 -3.36 19.60
C THR A 42 -10.99 -4.66 19.06
N VAL A 43 -11.72 -5.30 18.16
CA VAL A 43 -11.41 -6.64 17.63
C VAL A 43 -11.39 -6.59 16.11
N ILE A 44 -10.39 -7.20 15.51
CA ILE A 44 -10.36 -7.42 14.06
C ILE A 44 -10.31 -8.92 13.75
N GLU A 45 -11.14 -9.34 12.81
CA GLU A 45 -11.21 -10.71 12.31
C GLU A 45 -10.91 -10.75 10.81
N SER A 46 -10.39 -11.85 10.33
CA SER A 46 -10.23 -12.11 8.89
C SER A 46 -11.58 -12.26 8.20
N LYS A 47 -11.59 -12.29 6.87
CA LYS A 47 -12.82 -12.58 6.10
C LYS A 47 -13.39 -13.96 6.40
N GLU A 48 -12.56 -14.90 6.84
CA GLU A 48 -12.96 -16.24 7.29
C GLU A 48 -13.48 -16.25 8.74
N GLY A 49 -13.40 -15.12 9.47
CA GLY A 49 -13.85 -14.96 10.86
C GLY A 49 -12.81 -15.39 11.89
N GLN A 50 -11.54 -15.58 11.54
CA GLN A 50 -10.47 -15.87 12.48
C GLN A 50 -9.93 -14.60 13.11
N LEU A 51 -9.55 -14.65 14.39
CA LEU A 51 -9.03 -13.50 15.13
C LEU A 51 -7.66 -13.06 14.59
N LEU A 52 -7.59 -11.87 14.03
CA LEU A 52 -6.32 -11.25 13.61
C LEU A 52 -5.65 -10.46 14.74
N GLY A 53 -6.44 -9.96 15.67
CA GLY A 53 -5.95 -9.22 16.83
C GLY A 53 -7.06 -8.57 17.62
N ALA A 54 -6.74 -8.20 18.86
CA ALA A 54 -7.64 -7.41 19.70
C ALA A 54 -6.85 -6.42 20.56
N LYS A 55 -7.44 -5.25 20.81
CA LYS A 55 -6.94 -4.25 21.70
C LYS A 55 -7.84 -4.17 22.93
N ILE A 56 -7.25 -4.30 24.11
CA ILE A 56 -7.96 -4.31 25.39
C ILE A 56 -8.83 -3.06 25.56
N ALA A 57 -9.97 -3.19 26.25
CA ALA A 57 -10.85 -2.09 26.59
C ALA A 57 -10.17 -1.08 27.50
N TYR A 58 -10.68 0.16 27.55
CA TYR A 58 -10.08 1.26 28.34
C TYR A 58 -10.04 0.96 29.84
N ASP A 59 -11.03 0.21 30.35
CA ASP A 59 -11.12 -0.24 31.74
C ASP A 59 -10.14 -1.38 32.11
N GLY A 60 -9.28 -1.81 31.18
CA GLY A 60 -8.33 -2.88 31.38
C GLY A 60 -8.93 -4.28 31.37
N GLN A 61 -10.18 -4.43 30.94
CA GLN A 61 -10.83 -5.73 30.78
C GLN A 61 -10.75 -6.21 29.35
N TRP A 62 -10.51 -7.48 29.16
CA TRP A 62 -10.65 -8.18 27.90
C TRP A 62 -12.14 -8.55 27.73
N ARG A 63 -12.91 -7.66 27.09
CA ARG A 63 -14.34 -7.83 26.82
C ARG A 63 -14.62 -7.56 25.36
N PHE A 64 -14.97 -8.62 24.62
CA PHE A 64 -15.37 -8.47 23.21
C PHE A 64 -16.79 -7.93 23.10
N PRO A 65 -17.14 -7.24 22.01
CA PRO A 65 -18.52 -6.84 21.73
C PRO A 65 -19.49 -8.02 21.80
N GLU A 66 -20.74 -7.77 22.14
CA GLU A 66 -21.77 -8.78 22.27
C GLU A 66 -21.95 -9.56 20.95
N SER A 67 -22.14 -10.88 21.07
CA SER A 67 -22.40 -11.76 19.93
C SER A 67 -23.89 -12.13 19.88
N ASP A 68 -24.45 -12.23 18.65
CA ASP A 68 -25.86 -12.52 18.42
C ASP A 68 -26.27 -13.94 18.81
N SER A 69 -25.34 -14.85 19.05
CA SER A 69 -25.65 -16.27 19.37
C SER A 69 -24.70 -16.89 20.37
N VAL A 70 -25.25 -17.75 21.22
CA VAL A 70 -24.50 -18.57 22.17
C VAL A 70 -24.39 -20.02 21.63
N PRO A 71 -23.15 -20.57 21.50
CA PRO A 71 -22.98 -21.93 20.99
C PRO A 71 -23.70 -22.98 21.81
N HIS A 72 -24.29 -23.96 21.13
CA HIS A 72 -25.13 -25.00 21.72
C HIS A 72 -24.45 -25.75 22.88
N LYS A 73 -23.18 -26.14 22.72
CA LYS A 73 -22.45 -26.89 23.78
C LYS A 73 -22.30 -26.04 25.03
N PHE A 74 -21.89 -24.74 24.90
CA PHE A 74 -21.77 -23.87 26.06
C PHE A 74 -23.13 -23.57 26.68
N LYS A 75 -24.17 -23.26 25.87
CA LYS A 75 -25.56 -23.07 26.30
C LYS A 75 -26.03 -24.23 27.15
N THR A 76 -25.83 -25.43 26.68
CA THR A 76 -26.21 -26.67 27.40
C THR A 76 -25.45 -26.86 28.72
N CYS A 77 -24.12 -26.64 28.68
CA CYS A 77 -23.26 -26.76 29.87
C CYS A 77 -23.62 -25.75 30.95
N ILE A 78 -23.83 -24.47 30.59
CA ILE A 78 -24.12 -23.39 31.58
C ILE A 78 -25.51 -23.55 32.18
N VAL A 79 -26.50 -23.92 31.38
CA VAL A 79 -27.87 -24.19 31.89
C VAL A 79 -27.86 -25.39 32.82
N ALA A 80 -27.19 -26.49 32.46
CA ALA A 80 -27.07 -27.66 33.32
C ALA A 80 -26.31 -27.38 34.63
N PHE A 81 -25.34 -26.47 34.61
CA PHE A 81 -24.51 -26.14 35.75
C PHE A 81 -25.17 -25.09 36.69
N GLU A 82 -25.65 -23.97 36.17
CA GLU A 82 -26.12 -22.82 36.95
C GLU A 82 -27.64 -22.82 37.17
N ASP A 83 -28.45 -23.27 36.17
CA ASP A 83 -29.93 -23.13 36.22
C ASP A 83 -30.65 -24.17 35.36
N GLN A 84 -30.73 -25.38 35.84
CA GLN A 84 -31.32 -26.53 35.12
C GLN A 84 -32.78 -26.28 34.64
N HIS A 85 -33.53 -25.39 35.28
CA HIS A 85 -34.91 -25.05 34.93
C HIS A 85 -35.00 -23.67 34.25
N PHE A 86 -33.94 -23.15 33.68
CA PHE A 86 -33.87 -21.82 33.06
C PHE A 86 -35.03 -21.50 32.12
N TYR A 87 -35.40 -22.44 31.27
CA TYR A 87 -36.48 -22.26 30.31
C TYR A 87 -37.89 -22.43 30.92
N LYS A 88 -38.02 -22.84 32.22
CA LYS A 88 -39.28 -23.19 32.87
C LYS A 88 -39.79 -22.16 33.89
N HIS A 89 -39.01 -21.15 34.22
CA HIS A 89 -39.35 -20.12 35.20
C HIS A 89 -39.30 -18.71 34.60
N PHE A 90 -39.92 -17.74 35.26
CA PHE A 90 -39.99 -16.36 34.86
C PHE A 90 -39.08 -15.48 35.73
N GLY A 91 -37.76 -15.54 35.47
CA GLY A 91 -36.74 -14.72 36.10
C GLY A 91 -36.22 -15.24 37.44
N PHE A 92 -36.99 -15.94 38.23
CA PHE A 92 -36.58 -16.55 39.50
C PHE A 92 -37.26 -17.91 39.69
N ASN A 93 -36.61 -18.76 40.54
CA ASN A 93 -37.14 -20.11 40.83
C ASN A 93 -37.39 -20.22 42.36
N PRO A 94 -38.65 -20.10 42.81
CA PRO A 94 -39.00 -20.15 44.23
C PRO A 94 -38.59 -21.47 44.91
N ILE A 95 -38.74 -22.59 44.21
CA ILE A 95 -38.43 -23.91 44.71
C ILE A 95 -36.93 -24.03 44.98
N SER A 96 -36.10 -23.62 43.98
CA SER A 96 -34.66 -23.62 44.15
C SER A 96 -34.17 -22.71 45.26
N MET A 97 -34.80 -21.53 45.39
CA MET A 97 -34.47 -20.58 46.47
C MET A 97 -34.84 -21.14 47.86
N TYR A 98 -35.99 -21.83 47.99
CA TYR A 98 -36.40 -22.49 49.24
C TYR A 98 -35.44 -23.63 49.61
N HIS A 99 -35.12 -24.52 48.70
CA HIS A 99 -34.17 -25.60 48.96
C HIS A 99 -32.78 -25.05 49.31
N ALA A 100 -32.29 -23.99 48.65
CA ALA A 100 -31.01 -23.36 49.00
C ALA A 100 -31.04 -22.75 50.40
N PHE A 101 -32.13 -22.12 50.78
CA PHE A 101 -32.29 -21.55 52.11
C PHE A 101 -32.25 -22.67 53.22
N LEU A 102 -32.99 -23.73 53.02
CA LEU A 102 -33.00 -24.88 53.99
C LEU A 102 -31.60 -25.54 54.12
N GLN A 103 -30.93 -25.78 53.00
CA GLN A 103 -29.61 -26.40 53.01
C GLN A 103 -28.54 -25.51 53.68
N ASN A 104 -28.54 -24.20 53.38
CA ASN A 104 -27.60 -23.26 53.91
C ASN A 104 -27.81 -23.06 55.42
N ARG A 105 -29.09 -23.04 55.87
CA ARG A 105 -29.43 -22.98 57.30
C ARG A 105 -28.97 -24.24 58.05
N LYS A 106 -29.16 -25.43 57.48
CA LYS A 106 -28.72 -26.70 58.06
C LYS A 106 -27.19 -26.78 58.16
N ALA A 107 -26.47 -26.20 57.20
CA ALA A 107 -25.03 -26.26 57.14
C ALA A 107 -24.33 -25.09 57.87
N ASN A 108 -25.06 -24.11 58.41
CA ASN A 108 -24.56 -22.86 58.99
C ASN A 108 -23.57 -22.07 58.10
N LYS A 109 -23.58 -22.33 56.79
CA LYS A 109 -22.75 -21.69 55.75
C LYS A 109 -23.45 -21.81 54.40
N VAL A 110 -23.02 -20.93 53.46
CA VAL A 110 -23.55 -20.97 52.09
C VAL A 110 -22.97 -22.19 51.36
N VAL A 111 -23.73 -23.26 51.23
CA VAL A 111 -23.35 -24.50 50.53
C VAL A 111 -24.04 -24.65 49.18
N ARG A 112 -25.17 -23.92 48.94
CA ARG A 112 -25.93 -23.95 47.68
C ARG A 112 -26.40 -22.58 47.29
N GLY A 113 -26.20 -22.20 46.02
CA GLY A 113 -26.79 -21.01 45.38
C GLY A 113 -28.22 -21.29 44.94
N GLY A 114 -29.14 -20.31 45.09
CA GLY A 114 -30.52 -20.39 44.60
C GLY A 114 -30.83 -19.29 43.58
N SER A 115 -29.80 -18.67 42.97
CA SER A 115 -29.97 -17.63 41.95
C SER A 115 -30.06 -18.23 40.56
N THR A 116 -30.99 -17.73 39.76
CA THR A 116 -31.12 -18.08 38.34
C THR A 116 -30.11 -17.34 37.47
N LEU A 117 -29.90 -17.78 36.22
CA LEU A 117 -29.10 -17.08 35.22
C LEU A 117 -29.60 -15.65 35.01
N THR A 118 -30.93 -15.44 34.93
CA THR A 118 -31.55 -14.10 34.81
C THR A 118 -31.15 -13.18 35.97
N GLN A 119 -31.21 -13.70 37.22
CA GLN A 119 -30.74 -12.94 38.38
C GLN A 119 -29.23 -12.65 38.37
N GLN A 120 -28.43 -13.54 37.80
CA GLN A 120 -27.01 -13.30 37.59
C GLN A 120 -26.74 -12.18 36.59
N VAL A 121 -27.48 -12.09 35.47
CA VAL A 121 -27.41 -10.95 34.53
C VAL A 121 -27.74 -9.62 35.24
N ILE A 122 -28.81 -9.59 36.03
CA ILE A 122 -29.13 -8.39 36.83
C ILE A 122 -28.03 -8.03 37.83
N ARG A 123 -27.42 -9.01 38.46
CA ARG A 123 -26.29 -8.78 39.37
C ARG A 123 -25.08 -8.19 38.65
N LEU A 124 -24.74 -8.69 37.46
CA LEU A 124 -23.68 -8.14 36.61
C LEU A 124 -23.98 -6.69 36.24
N HIS A 125 -25.22 -6.39 35.81
CA HIS A 125 -25.65 -5.04 35.50
C HIS A 125 -25.54 -4.09 36.73
N ARG A 126 -25.79 -4.58 37.92
CA ARG A 126 -25.66 -3.83 39.19
C ARG A 126 -24.25 -3.86 39.77
N GLU A 127 -23.24 -4.22 39.01
CA GLU A 127 -21.81 -4.21 39.37
C GLU A 127 -21.50 -5.02 40.65
N ASN A 128 -22.20 -6.16 40.85
CA ASN A 128 -22.00 -7.07 41.98
C ASN A 128 -22.04 -6.39 43.36
N GLN A 129 -23.01 -5.52 43.61
CA GLN A 129 -23.21 -4.85 44.92
C GLN A 129 -23.19 -5.82 46.09
N LYS A 130 -22.85 -5.33 47.28
CA LYS A 130 -22.76 -6.16 48.51
C LYS A 130 -24.04 -6.95 48.73
N ARG A 131 -23.90 -8.26 48.97
CA ARG A 131 -25.02 -9.18 49.15
C ARG A 131 -25.79 -8.83 50.42
N SER A 132 -27.08 -8.43 50.26
CA SER A 132 -28.07 -8.25 51.32
C SER A 132 -29.39 -8.89 50.91
N TYR A 133 -30.28 -9.14 51.86
CA TYR A 133 -31.63 -9.62 51.56
C TYR A 133 -32.41 -8.59 50.74
N PHE A 134 -32.20 -7.31 50.97
CA PHE A 134 -32.82 -6.24 50.21
C PHE A 134 -32.34 -6.23 48.75
N GLU A 135 -31.04 -6.36 48.53
CA GLU A 135 -30.48 -6.47 47.19
C GLU A 135 -30.99 -7.71 46.43
N LYS A 136 -31.12 -8.82 47.18
CA LYS A 136 -31.71 -10.04 46.58
C LYS A 136 -33.19 -9.85 46.18
N PHE A 137 -33.97 -9.08 46.92
CA PHE A 137 -35.31 -8.73 46.58
C PHE A 137 -35.38 -7.86 45.30
N ILE A 138 -34.49 -6.85 45.20
CA ILE A 138 -34.36 -6.04 43.97
C ILE A 138 -33.97 -6.90 42.79
N GLU A 139 -32.97 -7.81 42.95
CA GLU A 139 -32.58 -8.76 41.86
C GLU A 139 -33.80 -9.56 41.36
N VAL A 140 -34.67 -10.01 42.23
CA VAL A 140 -35.87 -10.78 41.80
C VAL A 140 -36.83 -9.91 40.99
N ILE A 141 -37.14 -8.69 41.44
CA ILE A 141 -38.02 -7.76 40.71
C ILE A 141 -37.43 -7.43 39.33
N LEU A 142 -36.15 -7.07 39.27
CA LEU A 142 -35.51 -6.70 38.02
C LEU A 142 -35.37 -7.91 37.08
N ALA A 143 -35.15 -9.13 37.66
CA ALA A 143 -35.10 -10.35 36.85
C ALA A 143 -36.43 -10.65 36.15
N THR A 144 -37.59 -10.44 36.84
CA THR A 144 -38.90 -10.58 36.17
C THR A 144 -39.04 -9.50 35.08
N ARG A 145 -38.61 -8.26 35.36
CA ARG A 145 -38.66 -7.20 34.34
C ARG A 145 -37.78 -7.47 33.11
N LEU A 146 -36.61 -8.12 33.31
CA LEU A 146 -35.73 -8.53 32.24
C LEU A 146 -36.39 -9.56 31.31
N GLU A 147 -37.09 -10.55 31.89
CA GLU A 147 -37.81 -11.60 31.15
C GLU A 147 -39.02 -11.05 30.36
N PHE A 148 -39.58 -9.91 30.75
CA PHE A 148 -40.59 -9.22 29.95
C PHE A 148 -40.00 -8.49 28.74
N ARG A 149 -38.72 -8.22 28.76
CA ARG A 149 -38.02 -7.43 27.75
C ARG A 149 -37.23 -8.27 26.76
N TYR A 150 -36.61 -9.33 27.24
CA TYR A 150 -35.69 -10.18 26.50
C TYR A 150 -36.16 -11.63 26.54
N SER A 151 -35.99 -12.35 25.43
CA SER A 151 -36.17 -13.80 25.37
C SER A 151 -35.10 -14.52 26.23
N LYS A 152 -35.32 -15.79 26.52
CA LYS A 152 -34.36 -16.62 27.25
C LYS A 152 -33.00 -16.69 26.56
N ASP A 153 -32.98 -16.77 25.25
CA ASP A 153 -31.74 -16.86 24.47
C ASP A 153 -30.97 -15.51 24.46
N GLU A 154 -31.69 -14.40 24.40
CA GLU A 154 -31.07 -13.06 24.55
C GLU A 154 -30.52 -12.86 25.98
N ILE A 155 -31.24 -13.28 27.03
CA ILE A 155 -30.74 -13.26 28.43
C ILE A 155 -29.47 -14.11 28.57
N LEU A 156 -29.43 -15.28 27.93
CA LEU A 156 -28.26 -16.12 27.91
C LEU A 156 -27.10 -15.47 27.13
N GLY A 157 -27.38 -14.77 26.04
CA GLY A 157 -26.42 -13.95 25.29
C GLY A 157 -25.80 -12.86 26.15
N LEU A 158 -26.64 -12.10 26.89
CA LEU A 158 -26.18 -11.08 27.86
C LEU A 158 -25.29 -11.71 28.95
N TYR A 159 -25.67 -12.87 29.47
CA TYR A 159 -24.85 -13.58 30.43
C TYR A 159 -23.48 -13.99 29.81
N ALA A 160 -23.52 -14.60 28.65
CA ALA A 160 -22.31 -15.05 27.96
C ALA A 160 -21.37 -13.88 27.61
N ALA A 161 -21.91 -12.70 27.27
CA ALA A 161 -21.11 -11.52 26.95
C ALA A 161 -20.48 -10.85 28.17
N HIS A 162 -21.13 -10.89 29.33
CA HIS A 162 -20.73 -10.08 30.51
C HIS A 162 -20.26 -10.87 31.74
N ALA A 163 -20.38 -12.19 31.72
CA ALA A 163 -19.91 -13.04 32.83
C ALA A 163 -18.37 -12.99 32.93
N PRO A 164 -17.81 -12.92 34.14
CA PRO A 164 -16.36 -13.00 34.37
C PRO A 164 -15.88 -14.45 34.28
N PHE A 165 -14.83 -14.71 33.47
CA PHE A 165 -14.25 -16.04 33.29
C PHE A 165 -12.87 -16.21 33.98
N GLY A 166 -12.47 -15.25 34.80
CA GLY A 166 -11.22 -15.28 35.56
C GLY A 166 -10.21 -14.22 35.13
N SER A 167 -9.36 -13.77 36.08
CA SER A 167 -8.47 -12.64 35.84
C SER A 167 -9.24 -11.42 35.29
N ASN A 168 -8.78 -10.79 34.23
CA ASN A 168 -9.46 -9.68 33.55
C ASN A 168 -10.19 -10.12 32.25
N VAL A 169 -10.61 -11.39 32.16
CA VAL A 169 -11.35 -11.96 31.03
C VAL A 169 -12.85 -11.90 31.29
N VAL A 170 -13.58 -11.18 30.47
CA VAL A 170 -15.03 -10.99 30.51
C VAL A 170 -15.64 -11.45 29.17
N GLY A 171 -16.67 -12.28 29.26
CA GLY A 171 -17.39 -12.81 28.09
C GLY A 171 -16.82 -14.11 27.55
N LEU A 172 -17.74 -14.91 27.03
CA LEU A 172 -17.49 -16.26 26.49
C LEU A 172 -16.49 -16.23 25.32
N GLU A 173 -16.68 -15.27 24.40
CA GLU A 173 -15.87 -15.23 23.20
C GLU A 173 -14.39 -14.97 23.53
N MET A 174 -14.14 -13.99 24.40
CA MET A 174 -12.78 -13.73 24.86
C MET A 174 -12.21 -14.88 25.67
N ALA A 175 -13.03 -15.52 26.51
CA ALA A 175 -12.60 -16.67 27.30
C ALA A 175 -12.23 -17.87 26.42
N SER A 176 -12.98 -18.10 25.33
CA SER A 176 -12.68 -19.14 24.34
C SER A 176 -11.31 -18.91 23.69
N TRP A 177 -11.06 -17.70 23.18
CA TRP A 177 -9.77 -17.34 22.60
C TRP A 177 -8.63 -17.38 23.63
N ARG A 178 -8.88 -16.85 24.83
CA ARG A 178 -7.84 -16.68 25.84
C ARG A 178 -7.42 -18.00 26.46
N TYR A 179 -8.32 -18.99 26.55
CA TYR A 179 -8.03 -20.26 27.21
C TYR A 179 -7.84 -21.42 26.24
N PHE A 180 -8.42 -21.37 25.06
CA PHE A 180 -8.35 -22.47 24.09
C PHE A 180 -7.81 -22.07 22.71
N GLY A 181 -7.72 -20.77 22.39
CA GLY A 181 -7.29 -20.30 21.07
C GLY A 181 -8.30 -20.61 19.95
N LEU A 182 -9.57 -20.80 20.31
CA LEU A 182 -10.63 -21.26 19.42
C LEU A 182 -11.82 -20.29 19.44
N GLN A 183 -12.57 -20.27 18.34
CA GLN A 183 -13.90 -19.64 18.33
C GLN A 183 -14.87 -20.41 19.21
N PRO A 184 -15.86 -19.75 19.85
CA PRO A 184 -16.77 -20.42 20.77
C PRO A 184 -17.57 -21.61 20.20
N HIS A 185 -17.88 -21.59 18.90
CA HIS A 185 -18.59 -22.68 18.23
C HIS A 185 -17.72 -23.93 17.95
N GLN A 186 -16.41 -23.79 17.98
CA GLN A 186 -15.45 -24.89 17.77
C GLN A 186 -15.16 -25.66 19.05
N LEU A 187 -15.54 -25.13 20.22
CA LEU A 187 -15.28 -25.75 21.51
C LEU A 187 -15.78 -27.20 21.58
N SER A 188 -14.98 -28.09 22.20
CA SER A 188 -15.37 -29.41 22.58
C SER A 188 -16.35 -29.40 23.75
N TRP A 189 -16.94 -30.53 24.11
CA TRP A 189 -17.77 -30.65 25.33
C TRP A 189 -16.95 -30.40 26.61
N ALA A 190 -15.70 -30.85 26.66
CA ALA A 190 -14.82 -30.61 27.80
C ALA A 190 -14.44 -29.14 27.95
N GLU A 191 -14.16 -28.45 26.84
CA GLU A 191 -13.82 -27.06 26.81
C GLU A 191 -15.03 -26.18 27.17
N ALA A 192 -16.18 -26.47 26.59
CA ALA A 192 -17.45 -25.78 26.90
C ALA A 192 -17.83 -25.95 28.38
N ALA A 193 -17.70 -27.20 28.93
CA ALA A 193 -17.91 -27.45 30.35
C ALA A 193 -16.89 -26.76 31.26
N THR A 194 -15.63 -26.64 30.82
CA THR A 194 -14.61 -25.87 31.53
C THR A 194 -15.03 -24.41 31.64
N LEU A 195 -15.41 -23.77 30.52
CA LEU A 195 -15.86 -22.38 30.55
C LEU A 195 -17.14 -22.20 31.38
N ALA A 196 -18.10 -23.13 31.31
CA ALA A 196 -19.34 -23.03 32.07
C ALA A 196 -19.16 -23.02 33.59
N VAL A 197 -18.10 -23.65 34.12
CA VAL A 197 -17.85 -23.68 35.58
C VAL A 197 -17.02 -22.47 36.11
N LEU A 198 -16.41 -21.65 35.24
CA LEU A 198 -15.53 -20.55 35.63
C LEU A 198 -16.29 -19.38 36.30
N PRO A 199 -17.45 -18.89 35.77
CA PRO A 199 -18.13 -17.71 36.34
C PRO A 199 -18.60 -17.91 37.79
N ASN A 200 -18.72 -19.15 38.23
CA ASN A 200 -19.10 -19.49 39.61
C ASN A 200 -18.05 -19.04 40.68
N ALA A 201 -16.77 -19.00 40.31
CA ALA A 201 -15.70 -18.61 41.23
C ALA A 201 -14.48 -18.01 40.46
N PRO A 202 -14.65 -16.94 39.68
CA PRO A 202 -13.67 -16.46 38.72
C PRO A 202 -12.36 -15.95 39.32
N SER A 203 -12.37 -15.51 40.58
CA SER A 203 -11.16 -15.11 41.30
C SER A 203 -10.35 -16.27 41.88
N LEU A 204 -10.98 -17.43 42.03
CA LEU A 204 -10.39 -18.60 42.68
C LEU A 204 -9.88 -19.63 41.68
N ILE A 205 -10.60 -19.83 40.57
CA ILE A 205 -10.32 -20.88 39.58
C ILE A 205 -10.37 -20.33 38.17
N TYR A 206 -9.29 -20.53 37.43
CA TYR A 206 -9.23 -20.35 35.97
C TYR A 206 -7.99 -21.12 35.45
N PRO A 207 -7.85 -21.34 34.14
CA PRO A 207 -6.66 -21.99 33.58
C PRO A 207 -5.37 -21.28 34.05
N GLY A 208 -4.49 -22.05 34.72
CA GLY A 208 -3.30 -21.50 35.40
C GLY A 208 -3.44 -21.31 36.91
N LYS A 209 -4.67 -21.40 37.47
CA LYS A 209 -4.90 -21.25 38.91
C LYS A 209 -5.85 -22.28 39.48
N ASN A 210 -5.38 -23.03 40.50
CA ASN A 210 -6.15 -24.11 41.15
C ASN A 210 -6.68 -25.18 40.16
N GLN A 211 -5.83 -25.66 39.30
CA GLN A 211 -6.14 -26.58 38.19
C GLN A 211 -6.93 -27.81 38.62
N GLN A 212 -6.56 -28.47 39.76
CA GLN A 212 -7.25 -29.67 40.24
C GLN A 212 -8.72 -29.34 40.57
N ARG A 213 -9.00 -28.22 41.22
CA ARG A 213 -10.37 -27.79 41.52
C ARG A 213 -11.19 -27.53 40.26
N LEU A 214 -10.56 -26.94 39.25
CA LEU A 214 -11.19 -26.69 37.97
C LEU A 214 -11.52 -28.02 37.28
N LEU A 215 -10.57 -28.98 37.26
CA LEU A 215 -10.74 -30.31 36.69
C LEU A 215 -11.91 -31.05 37.38
N ASP A 216 -11.95 -31.04 38.72
CA ASP A 216 -13.00 -31.68 39.47
C ASP A 216 -14.40 -31.11 39.21
N LYS A 217 -14.49 -29.79 39.04
CA LYS A 217 -15.77 -29.14 38.69
C LYS A 217 -16.20 -29.46 37.25
N ARG A 218 -15.29 -29.39 36.28
CA ARG A 218 -15.55 -29.81 34.90
C ARG A 218 -16.04 -31.26 34.83
N ASN A 219 -15.29 -32.17 35.44
CA ASN A 219 -15.62 -33.59 35.36
C ASN A 219 -16.96 -33.93 36.04
N ARG A 220 -17.31 -33.19 37.13
CA ARG A 220 -18.65 -33.31 37.74
C ARG A 220 -19.75 -32.86 36.80
N LEU A 221 -19.53 -31.79 36.08
CA LEU A 221 -20.50 -31.30 35.07
C LEU A 221 -20.63 -32.28 33.91
N LEU A 222 -19.53 -32.77 33.35
CA LEU A 222 -19.53 -33.77 32.29
C LEU A 222 -20.28 -35.07 32.73
N LYS A 223 -20.04 -35.52 33.96
CA LYS A 223 -20.75 -36.69 34.55
C LYS A 223 -22.27 -36.44 34.62
N LYS A 224 -22.68 -35.20 35.00
CA LYS A 224 -24.09 -34.82 35.04
C LYS A 224 -24.71 -34.81 33.64
N LEU A 225 -24.02 -34.25 32.63
CA LEU A 225 -24.50 -34.22 31.24
C LEU A 225 -24.70 -35.65 30.69
N TRP A 226 -23.81 -36.58 31.02
CA TRP A 226 -23.94 -37.99 30.67
C TRP A 226 -25.13 -38.64 31.42
N GLN A 227 -25.26 -38.42 32.73
CA GLN A 227 -26.37 -38.99 33.53
C GLN A 227 -27.74 -38.45 33.08
N ASP A 228 -27.79 -37.18 32.69
CA ASP A 228 -28.99 -36.53 32.14
C ASP A 228 -29.23 -36.91 30.65
N LYS A 229 -28.44 -37.83 30.07
CA LYS A 229 -28.48 -38.31 28.67
C LYS A 229 -28.35 -37.18 27.62
N ILE A 230 -27.67 -36.11 27.94
CA ILE A 230 -27.38 -35.00 27.03
C ILE A 230 -26.22 -35.33 26.10
N ILE A 231 -25.24 -36.06 26.66
CA ILE A 231 -24.11 -36.63 25.90
C ILE A 231 -24.10 -38.14 26.08
N ASP A 232 -23.60 -38.87 25.09
CA ASP A 232 -23.44 -40.32 25.19
C ASP A 232 -22.21 -40.71 26.03
N LYS A 233 -22.04 -42.01 26.26
CA LYS A 233 -20.95 -42.54 27.10
C LYS A 233 -19.59 -42.30 26.44
N GLU A 234 -19.47 -42.48 25.13
CA GLU A 234 -18.24 -42.29 24.37
C GLU A 234 -17.78 -40.85 24.43
N THR A 235 -18.66 -39.91 24.13
CA THR A 235 -18.38 -38.47 24.27
C THR A 235 -17.95 -38.09 25.68
N TYR A 236 -18.59 -38.65 26.71
CA TYR A 236 -18.20 -38.42 28.11
C TYR A 236 -16.78 -38.96 28.40
N GLU A 237 -16.47 -40.19 27.98
CA GLU A 237 -15.15 -40.79 28.21
C GLU A 237 -14.06 -40.01 27.47
N LEU A 238 -14.26 -39.61 26.21
CA LEU A 238 -13.34 -38.76 25.44
C LEU A 238 -13.15 -37.39 26.09
N ALA A 239 -14.23 -36.74 26.53
CA ALA A 239 -14.16 -35.45 27.20
C ALA A 239 -13.37 -35.47 28.52
N LEU A 240 -13.33 -36.61 29.23
CA LEU A 240 -12.51 -36.76 30.44
C LEU A 240 -11.03 -36.83 30.14
N LEU A 241 -10.62 -37.30 28.97
CA LEU A 241 -9.21 -37.39 28.54
C LEU A 241 -8.62 -36.05 28.14
N GLU A 242 -9.46 -35.09 27.78
CA GLU A 242 -9.00 -33.75 27.40
C GLU A 242 -8.35 -33.02 28.58
N SER A 243 -7.13 -32.52 28.38
CA SER A 243 -6.39 -31.78 29.39
C SER A 243 -6.87 -30.34 29.53
N LEU A 244 -6.75 -29.75 30.73
CA LEU A 244 -6.97 -28.32 30.91
C LEU A 244 -5.78 -27.52 30.36
N PRO A 245 -6.02 -26.31 29.82
CA PRO A 245 -4.95 -25.38 29.47
C PRO A 245 -4.10 -25.01 30.69
N LYS A 246 -2.77 -25.05 30.55
CA LYS A 246 -1.84 -24.75 31.66
C LYS A 246 -1.80 -23.25 32.01
N LYS A 247 -1.94 -22.38 31.01
CA LYS A 247 -1.92 -20.91 31.11
C LYS A 247 -2.81 -20.30 30.03
N PRO A 248 -3.27 -19.07 30.19
CA PRO A 248 -3.95 -18.36 29.13
C PRO A 248 -3.05 -18.17 27.90
N PHE A 249 -3.63 -18.31 26.71
CA PHE A 249 -2.95 -17.99 25.43
C PHE A 249 -2.78 -16.47 25.30
N ASP A 250 -1.74 -16.05 24.61
CA ASP A 250 -1.62 -14.65 24.18
C ASP A 250 -2.62 -14.36 23.06
N VAL A 251 -3.16 -13.14 23.07
CA VAL A 251 -4.06 -12.69 22.00
C VAL A 251 -3.25 -12.57 20.71
N PRO A 252 -3.71 -13.17 19.61
CA PRO A 252 -3.02 -13.07 18.32
C PRO A 252 -2.72 -11.61 17.93
N GLN A 253 -1.58 -11.38 17.29
CA GLN A 253 -1.13 -10.09 16.78
C GLN A 253 -0.70 -10.26 15.32
N ILE A 254 -1.65 -10.70 14.47
CA ILE A 254 -1.40 -11.07 13.07
C ILE A 254 -1.34 -9.82 12.18
N ALA A 255 -2.19 -8.80 12.46
CA ALA A 255 -2.20 -7.51 11.77
C ALA A 255 -2.23 -6.34 12.77
N PRO A 256 -1.15 -6.12 13.56
CA PRO A 256 -1.17 -5.18 14.70
C PRO A 256 -1.36 -3.72 14.28
N HIS A 257 -0.83 -3.29 13.14
CA HIS A 257 -0.95 -1.91 12.67
C HIS A 257 -2.36 -1.63 12.15
N LEU A 258 -2.97 -2.58 11.43
CA LEU A 258 -4.38 -2.47 11.05
C LEU A 258 -5.28 -2.42 12.28
N LEU A 259 -4.99 -3.22 13.31
CA LEU A 259 -5.70 -3.15 14.59
C LEU A 259 -5.59 -1.77 15.23
N GLN A 260 -4.40 -1.15 15.20
CA GLN A 260 -4.22 0.21 15.73
C GLN A 260 -5.01 1.25 14.92
N LYS A 261 -5.03 1.14 13.58
CA LYS A 261 -5.83 1.97 12.69
C LYS A 261 -7.31 1.81 13.01
N THR A 262 -7.81 0.58 13.04
CA THR A 262 -9.20 0.25 13.36
C THR A 262 -9.59 0.75 14.76
N ALA A 263 -8.70 0.63 15.76
CA ALA A 263 -8.98 1.12 17.12
C ALA A 263 -9.08 2.65 17.22
N LYS A 264 -8.58 3.41 16.26
CA LYS A 264 -8.79 4.86 16.14
C LYS A 264 -10.12 5.20 15.47
N GLU A 265 -10.48 4.44 14.44
CA GLU A 265 -11.65 4.68 13.59
C GLU A 265 -12.93 4.05 14.17
N HIS A 266 -12.82 2.86 14.79
CA HIS A 266 -13.90 1.99 15.27
C HIS A 266 -13.63 1.52 16.70
N LYS A 267 -13.46 2.46 17.64
CA LYS A 267 -13.12 2.15 19.02
C LYS A 267 -14.19 1.28 19.69
N GLY A 268 -13.79 0.13 20.22
CA GLY A 268 -14.66 -0.79 20.95
C GLY A 268 -15.61 -1.59 20.07
N GLU A 269 -15.37 -1.65 18.79
CA GLU A 269 -16.14 -2.42 17.82
C GLU A 269 -15.40 -3.70 17.40
N LYS A 270 -16.18 -4.66 16.87
CA LYS A 270 -15.68 -5.86 16.24
C LYS A 270 -15.82 -5.73 14.75
N ILE A 271 -14.70 -5.61 14.05
CA ILE A 271 -14.65 -5.42 12.61
C ILE A 271 -14.20 -6.71 11.93
N LYS A 272 -15.07 -7.26 11.11
CA LYS A 272 -14.71 -8.30 10.15
C LYS A 272 -14.01 -7.63 8.98
N THR A 273 -12.73 -7.94 8.78
CA THR A 273 -11.92 -7.33 7.73
C THR A 273 -11.99 -8.11 6.42
N THR A 274 -11.52 -7.49 5.34
CA THR A 274 -11.36 -8.14 4.02
C THR A 274 -10.09 -8.99 3.94
N LEU A 275 -9.21 -8.95 4.96
CA LEU A 275 -7.97 -9.70 4.98
C LEU A 275 -8.21 -11.21 4.95
N SER A 276 -7.45 -11.92 4.13
CA SER A 276 -7.40 -13.37 4.14
C SER A 276 -6.35 -13.83 5.15
N ILE A 277 -6.73 -14.69 6.10
CA ILE A 277 -5.80 -15.21 7.11
C ILE A 277 -4.59 -15.89 6.47
N TYR A 278 -4.83 -16.73 5.46
CA TYR A 278 -3.77 -17.43 4.73
C TYR A 278 -2.75 -16.46 4.12
N HIS A 279 -3.23 -15.46 3.34
CA HIS A 279 -2.34 -14.53 2.67
C HIS A 279 -1.65 -13.59 3.68
N GLN A 280 -2.35 -13.17 4.73
CA GLN A 280 -1.78 -12.32 5.78
C GLN A 280 -0.62 -13.03 6.51
N GLU A 281 -0.80 -14.30 6.87
CA GLU A 281 0.26 -15.09 7.53
C GLU A 281 1.45 -15.34 6.60
N ARG A 282 1.19 -15.70 5.32
CA ARG A 282 2.25 -15.90 4.34
C ARG A 282 3.05 -14.62 4.07
N VAL A 283 2.39 -13.47 3.97
CA VAL A 283 3.08 -12.17 3.81
C VAL A 283 3.88 -11.82 5.08
N ASN A 284 3.34 -12.09 6.27
CA ASN A 284 4.07 -11.93 7.54
C ASN A 284 5.34 -12.78 7.56
N ASP A 285 5.28 -14.05 7.10
CA ASP A 285 6.43 -14.94 7.02
C ASP A 285 7.50 -14.41 6.07
N ILE A 286 7.10 -13.96 4.88
CA ILE A 286 8.00 -13.32 3.90
C ILE A 286 8.67 -12.10 4.53
N VAL A 287 7.91 -11.19 5.11
CA VAL A 287 8.45 -9.99 5.77
C VAL A 287 9.42 -10.36 6.89
N LYS A 288 9.10 -11.37 7.71
CA LYS A 288 9.97 -11.87 8.78
C LYS A 288 11.28 -12.44 8.24
N GLN A 289 11.24 -13.17 7.13
CA GLN A 289 12.42 -13.71 6.47
C GLN A 289 13.35 -12.58 6.03
N TYR A 290 12.83 -11.59 5.29
CA TYR A 290 13.62 -10.45 4.80
C TYR A 290 14.06 -9.52 5.94
N TYR A 291 13.27 -9.34 6.98
CA TYR A 291 13.70 -8.62 8.18
C TYR A 291 14.95 -9.28 8.81
N ASN A 292 14.96 -10.62 8.92
CA ASN A 292 16.13 -11.32 9.47
C ASN A 292 17.38 -11.19 8.61
N LEU A 293 17.21 -11.02 7.29
CA LEU A 293 18.29 -10.75 6.36
C LEU A 293 18.77 -9.29 6.48
N TYR A 294 17.85 -8.33 6.39
CA TYR A 294 18.18 -6.92 6.26
C TYR A 294 18.64 -6.26 7.56
N LYS A 295 18.26 -6.78 8.73
CA LYS A 295 18.76 -6.31 10.03
C LYS A 295 20.28 -6.44 10.16
N GLN A 296 20.94 -7.30 9.36
CA GLN A 296 22.40 -7.41 9.32
C GLN A 296 23.06 -6.16 8.72
N ASN A 297 22.34 -5.44 7.86
CA ASN A 297 22.72 -4.13 7.32
C ASN A 297 22.00 -2.98 8.03
N GLU A 298 21.52 -3.21 9.26
CA GLU A 298 20.83 -2.22 10.09
C GLU A 298 19.59 -1.59 9.40
N VAL A 299 18.87 -2.38 8.60
CA VAL A 299 17.58 -2.04 8.01
C VAL A 299 16.49 -2.81 8.75
N TYR A 300 15.60 -2.09 9.43
CA TYR A 300 14.73 -2.66 10.44
C TYR A 300 13.24 -2.63 10.11
N ASN A 301 12.82 -1.86 9.13
CA ASN A 301 11.39 -1.67 8.87
C ASN A 301 11.02 -2.07 7.44
N ILE A 302 9.96 -2.85 7.32
CA ILE A 302 9.40 -3.33 6.06
C ILE A 302 7.88 -3.21 6.15
N ALA A 303 7.26 -2.62 5.14
CA ALA A 303 5.81 -2.57 5.01
C ALA A 303 5.36 -3.20 3.70
N VAL A 304 4.25 -3.95 3.74
CA VAL A 304 3.65 -4.59 2.57
C VAL A 304 2.14 -4.39 2.59
N LEU A 305 1.59 -3.97 1.46
CA LEU A 305 0.15 -3.82 1.25
C LEU A 305 -0.25 -4.57 -0.03
N VAL A 306 -1.25 -5.44 0.08
CA VAL A 306 -1.80 -6.18 -1.06
C VAL A 306 -3.27 -5.84 -1.24
N VAL A 307 -3.63 -5.46 -2.46
CA VAL A 307 -4.96 -4.97 -2.84
C VAL A 307 -5.52 -5.79 -3.98
N ASP A 308 -6.77 -6.18 -3.88
CA ASP A 308 -7.57 -6.73 -4.98
C ASP A 308 -8.05 -5.58 -5.88
N VAL A 309 -7.68 -5.63 -7.15
CA VAL A 309 -7.98 -4.56 -8.13
C VAL A 309 -9.49 -4.43 -8.36
N LYS A 310 -10.21 -5.53 -8.42
CA LYS A 310 -11.64 -5.54 -8.77
C LYS A 310 -12.52 -4.93 -7.68
N THR A 311 -12.20 -5.22 -6.42
CA THR A 311 -13.02 -4.84 -5.26
C THR A 311 -12.45 -3.68 -4.47
N ARG A 312 -11.18 -3.32 -4.66
CA ARG A 312 -10.37 -2.42 -3.80
C ARG A 312 -10.18 -2.94 -2.39
N ASN A 313 -10.51 -4.21 -2.14
CA ASN A 313 -10.33 -4.81 -0.82
C ASN A 313 -8.86 -5.07 -0.53
N ILE A 314 -8.47 -4.81 0.70
CA ILE A 314 -7.14 -5.16 1.21
C ILE A 314 -7.14 -6.65 1.52
N ILE A 315 -6.18 -7.39 0.95
CA ILE A 315 -6.01 -8.83 1.17
C ILE A 315 -5.01 -9.09 2.28
N SER A 316 -3.93 -8.27 2.35
CA SER A 316 -2.91 -8.34 3.39
C SER A 316 -2.39 -6.96 3.75
N TYR A 317 -2.15 -6.73 5.04
CA TYR A 317 -1.71 -5.47 5.62
C TYR A 317 -0.58 -5.71 6.63
N VAL A 318 0.65 -5.47 6.23
CA VAL A 318 1.83 -5.53 7.10
C VAL A 318 2.39 -4.13 7.24
N GLY A 319 1.99 -3.41 8.29
CA GLY A 319 2.38 -2.01 8.50
C GLY A 319 3.83 -1.83 8.91
N ASN A 320 4.46 -2.87 9.45
CA ASN A 320 5.87 -2.88 9.81
C ASN A 320 6.38 -4.32 9.99
N SER A 321 7.70 -4.50 9.93
CA SER A 321 8.38 -5.75 10.27
C SER A 321 8.30 -6.06 11.78
N PRO A 322 8.58 -7.31 12.21
CA PRO A 322 8.60 -7.69 13.62
C PRO A 322 9.87 -7.18 14.35
N THR A 323 10.09 -5.87 14.30
CA THR A 323 11.19 -5.17 14.96
C THR A 323 10.85 -4.84 16.43
N ASP A 324 11.72 -4.10 17.12
CA ASP A 324 11.55 -3.69 18.52
C ASP A 324 11.19 -2.19 18.66
N LYS A 325 11.02 -1.74 19.90
CA LYS A 325 10.68 -0.34 20.23
C LYS A 325 11.76 0.66 19.83
N ASN A 326 13.04 0.26 19.86
CA ASN A 326 14.15 1.13 19.50
C ASN A 326 14.14 1.42 17.98
N HIS A 327 13.56 0.49 17.20
CA HIS A 327 13.44 0.59 15.75
C HIS A 327 12.00 0.89 15.32
N GLN A 328 11.25 1.65 16.15
CA GLN A 328 9.93 2.21 15.79
C GLN A 328 8.88 1.15 15.38
N LYS A 329 8.82 0.01 16.08
CA LYS A 329 7.91 -1.10 15.75
C LYS A 329 6.43 -0.72 15.65
N ASP A 330 6.01 0.31 16.38
CA ASP A 330 4.61 0.75 16.47
C ASP A 330 4.23 1.74 15.35
N VAL A 331 5.18 2.15 14.50
CA VAL A 331 4.90 3.03 13.35
C VAL A 331 4.27 2.22 12.22
N ASP A 332 3.09 2.65 11.80
CA ASP A 332 2.43 2.15 10.59
C ASP A 332 3.03 2.82 9.36
N VAL A 333 3.96 2.14 8.70
CA VAL A 333 4.67 2.69 7.55
C VAL A 333 3.80 2.74 6.28
N ILE A 334 2.71 1.96 6.21
CA ILE A 334 1.76 2.04 5.09
C ILE A 334 1.14 3.44 4.98
N GLU A 335 0.87 4.08 6.12
CA GLU A 335 0.27 5.42 6.18
C GLU A 335 1.32 6.55 6.35
N ALA A 336 2.56 6.20 6.69
CA ALA A 336 3.60 7.19 6.94
C ALA A 336 4.11 7.83 5.63
N PRO A 337 4.24 9.17 5.57
CA PRO A 337 4.83 9.83 4.42
C PRO A 337 6.32 9.52 4.30
N ARG A 338 6.76 9.18 3.09
CA ARG A 338 8.14 8.84 2.75
C ARG A 338 8.52 9.44 1.40
N SER A 339 9.81 9.74 1.21
CA SER A 339 10.30 10.26 -0.06
C SER A 339 10.03 9.30 -1.21
N THR A 340 9.48 9.82 -2.29
CA THR A 340 9.03 9.03 -3.44
C THR A 340 10.16 8.42 -4.27
N GLY A 341 11.36 9.01 -4.24
CA GLY A 341 12.38 8.63 -5.21
C GLY A 341 11.83 8.69 -6.64
N SER A 342 12.00 7.60 -7.39
CA SER A 342 11.56 7.47 -8.79
C SER A 342 10.15 6.87 -8.97
N ILE A 343 9.40 6.64 -7.90
CA ILE A 343 8.11 5.91 -7.97
C ILE A 343 7.01 6.69 -8.70
N LEU A 344 7.18 8.01 -8.89
CA LEU A 344 6.22 8.86 -9.59
C LEU A 344 6.43 8.91 -11.11
N LYS A 345 7.55 8.38 -11.65
CA LYS A 345 7.87 8.43 -13.08
C LYS A 345 6.79 7.81 -13.99
N PRO A 346 6.14 6.68 -13.63
CA PRO A 346 5.05 6.13 -14.43
C PRO A 346 3.86 7.08 -14.58
N PHE A 347 3.55 7.87 -13.57
CA PHE A 347 2.44 8.82 -13.62
C PHE A 347 2.74 9.99 -14.57
N LEU A 348 4.00 10.48 -14.59
CA LEU A 348 4.43 11.47 -15.58
C LEU A 348 4.35 10.91 -17.00
N TYR A 349 4.87 9.70 -17.20
CA TYR A 349 4.84 9.04 -18.50
C TYR A 349 3.41 8.83 -19.02
N ALA A 350 2.52 8.31 -18.16
CA ALA A 350 1.11 8.15 -18.49
C ALA A 350 0.43 9.48 -18.85
N SER A 351 0.74 10.55 -18.10
CA SER A 351 0.19 11.89 -18.35
C SER A 351 0.63 12.45 -19.69
N MET A 352 1.92 12.32 -20.03
CA MET A 352 2.45 12.81 -21.31
C MET A 352 1.94 12.01 -22.51
N LEU A 353 1.78 10.70 -22.38
CA LEU A 353 1.13 9.85 -23.39
C LEU A 353 -0.33 10.25 -23.58
N ASP A 354 -1.04 10.49 -22.48
CA ASP A 354 -2.46 10.83 -22.48
C ASP A 354 -2.76 12.17 -23.11
N ASP A 355 -1.86 13.15 -22.95
CA ASP A 355 -1.96 14.48 -23.56
C ASP A 355 -1.42 14.51 -25.00
N GLY A 356 -0.66 13.47 -25.42
CA GLY A 356 -0.02 13.40 -26.73
C GLY A 356 1.29 14.17 -26.82
N ASP A 357 1.91 14.51 -25.70
CA ASP A 357 3.20 15.22 -25.68
C ASP A 357 4.36 14.31 -26.12
N ILE A 358 4.25 13.01 -25.88
CA ILE A 358 5.20 11.98 -26.32
C ILE A 358 4.50 10.76 -26.92
N LEU A 359 5.24 10.00 -27.71
CA LEU A 359 4.90 8.62 -28.11
C LEU A 359 5.74 7.63 -27.30
N PRO A 360 5.33 6.36 -27.18
CA PRO A 360 6.06 5.37 -26.38
C PRO A 360 7.54 5.26 -26.73
N GLU A 361 7.88 5.35 -28.01
CA GLU A 361 9.24 5.18 -28.51
C GLU A 361 9.94 6.51 -28.84
N SER A 362 9.35 7.68 -28.55
CA SER A 362 9.98 9.00 -28.76
C SER A 362 11.32 9.07 -28.07
N LEU A 363 12.36 9.45 -28.81
CA LEU A 363 13.70 9.64 -28.27
C LEU A 363 13.74 10.86 -27.34
N ILE A 364 14.13 10.60 -26.09
CA ILE A 364 14.37 11.62 -25.07
C ILE A 364 15.89 11.77 -24.88
N PRO A 365 16.42 13.00 -24.79
CA PRO A 365 17.84 13.21 -24.53
C PRO A 365 18.28 12.58 -23.22
N ASP A 366 19.43 11.89 -23.24
CA ASP A 366 20.11 11.37 -22.04
C ASP A 366 21.57 11.80 -22.08
N ILE A 367 21.81 13.06 -21.78
CA ILE A 367 23.07 13.78 -21.86
C ILE A 367 23.31 14.56 -20.56
N PRO A 368 24.55 14.90 -20.21
CA PRO A 368 24.84 15.83 -19.11
C PRO A 368 23.98 17.09 -19.25
N THR A 369 23.22 17.40 -18.20
CA THR A 369 22.22 18.47 -18.25
C THR A 369 22.32 19.35 -17.01
N GLN A 370 22.21 20.66 -17.20
CA GLN A 370 22.14 21.65 -16.13
C GLN A 370 20.97 22.59 -16.39
N ILE A 371 20.09 22.73 -15.42
CA ILE A 371 18.88 23.56 -15.53
C ILE A 371 18.81 24.47 -14.32
N SER A 372 19.04 25.78 -14.53
CA SER A 372 18.98 26.80 -13.46
C SER A 372 19.75 26.41 -12.18
N GLY A 373 20.98 25.89 -12.34
CA GLY A 373 21.83 25.46 -11.24
C GLY A 373 21.56 24.03 -10.72
N TYR A 374 20.50 23.36 -11.18
CA TYR A 374 20.22 21.96 -10.88
C TYR A 374 20.86 21.05 -11.93
N SER A 375 21.71 20.11 -11.49
CA SER A 375 22.43 19.17 -12.36
C SER A 375 22.07 17.73 -12.01
N PRO A 376 20.96 17.19 -12.58
CA PRO A 376 20.57 15.82 -12.35
C PRO A 376 21.60 14.85 -12.93
N GLN A 377 21.76 13.69 -12.29
CA GLN A 377 22.66 12.63 -12.76
C GLN A 377 21.90 11.31 -12.79
N ASN A 378 22.22 10.43 -13.76
CA ASN A 378 21.79 9.05 -13.73
C ASN A 378 22.50 8.31 -12.58
N TYR A 379 21.86 7.28 -12.04
CA TYR A 379 22.39 6.53 -10.89
C TYR A 379 23.78 5.95 -11.15
N ASN A 380 24.03 5.47 -12.36
CA ASN A 380 25.31 4.87 -12.78
C ASN A 380 26.30 5.89 -13.37
N HIS A 381 25.98 7.19 -13.37
CA HIS A 381 26.79 8.27 -13.95
C HIS A 381 27.13 8.09 -15.43
N THR A 382 26.35 7.29 -16.18
CA THR A 382 26.51 7.09 -17.63
C THR A 382 25.37 7.72 -18.42
N TYR A 383 25.61 7.96 -19.71
CA TYR A 383 24.67 8.61 -20.61
C TYR A 383 24.58 7.83 -21.92
N ASP A 384 23.39 7.79 -22.50
CA ASP A 384 23.12 7.07 -23.75
C ASP A 384 22.99 8.02 -24.97
N GLY A 385 23.07 9.33 -24.74
CA GLY A 385 22.85 10.35 -25.77
C GLY A 385 21.36 10.59 -26.02
N ALA A 386 20.64 9.56 -26.43
CA ALA A 386 19.20 9.55 -26.59
C ALA A 386 18.65 8.15 -26.29
N VAL A 387 17.46 8.10 -25.70
CA VAL A 387 16.81 6.84 -25.30
C VAL A 387 15.32 6.91 -25.57
N PRO A 388 14.67 5.85 -26.08
CA PRO A 388 13.21 5.79 -26.20
C PRO A 388 12.52 6.00 -24.85
N ALA A 389 11.43 6.75 -24.83
CA ALA A 389 10.74 7.14 -23.58
C ALA A 389 10.29 5.92 -22.74
N ASN A 390 9.79 4.84 -23.38
CA ASN A 390 9.46 3.59 -22.70
C ASN A 390 10.71 2.94 -22.05
N ARG A 391 11.85 2.95 -22.71
CA ARG A 391 13.11 2.41 -22.17
C ARG A 391 13.69 3.31 -21.08
N ALA A 392 13.51 4.63 -21.17
CA ALA A 392 13.86 5.58 -20.12
C ALA A 392 13.07 5.29 -18.84
N LEU A 393 11.78 4.99 -18.95
CA LEU A 393 10.92 4.60 -17.83
C LEU A 393 11.35 3.23 -17.27
N ALA A 394 11.52 2.21 -18.13
CA ALA A 394 11.91 0.86 -17.74
C ALA A 394 13.24 0.86 -16.96
N ARG A 395 14.23 1.61 -17.44
CA ARG A 395 15.54 1.76 -16.78
C ARG A 395 15.57 2.81 -15.67
N SER A 396 14.45 3.48 -15.46
CA SER A 396 14.31 4.52 -14.42
C SER A 396 15.34 5.66 -14.52
N LEU A 397 15.73 6.04 -15.75
CA LEU A 397 16.71 7.09 -15.96
C LEU A 397 16.25 8.43 -15.37
N ASN A 398 17.19 9.17 -14.79
CA ASN A 398 16.87 10.41 -14.09
C ASN A 398 16.81 11.61 -15.04
N ILE A 399 17.78 11.72 -15.93
CA ILE A 399 17.86 12.87 -16.85
C ILE A 399 16.66 12.91 -17.80
N PRO A 400 16.32 11.83 -18.51
CA PRO A 400 15.12 11.81 -19.34
C PRO A 400 13.85 12.18 -18.56
N ALA A 401 13.70 11.66 -17.33
CA ALA A 401 12.53 11.99 -16.50
C ALA A 401 12.46 13.47 -16.10
N VAL A 402 13.59 14.09 -15.80
CA VAL A 402 13.67 15.52 -15.48
C VAL A 402 13.34 16.39 -16.72
N LEU A 403 13.86 16.01 -17.90
CA LEU A 403 13.57 16.71 -19.14
C LEU A 403 12.10 16.56 -19.54
N MET A 404 11.54 15.36 -19.39
CA MET A 404 10.10 15.12 -19.57
C MET A 404 9.25 15.98 -18.63
N LEU A 405 9.62 16.07 -17.33
CA LEU A 405 8.91 16.94 -16.38
C LEU A 405 9.04 18.43 -16.74
N GLN A 406 10.21 18.86 -17.20
CA GLN A 406 10.43 20.24 -17.65
C GLN A 406 9.55 20.57 -18.85
N GLU A 407 9.44 19.67 -19.82
CA GLU A 407 8.59 19.83 -21.01
C GLU A 407 7.11 19.79 -20.64
N TYR A 408 6.68 18.86 -19.78
CA TYR A 408 5.29 18.72 -19.32
C TYR A 408 4.85 19.86 -18.41
N SER A 409 5.74 20.53 -17.71
CA SER A 409 5.56 21.50 -16.64
C SER A 409 5.33 20.86 -15.26
N VAL A 410 6.08 21.38 -14.28
CA VAL A 410 5.93 20.98 -12.87
C VAL A 410 4.51 21.24 -12.35
N ASN A 411 3.90 22.38 -12.73
CA ASN A 411 2.54 22.72 -12.31
C ASN A 411 1.51 21.73 -12.84
N LYS A 412 1.58 21.41 -14.13
CA LYS A 412 0.65 20.46 -14.77
C LYS A 412 0.78 19.08 -14.17
N PHE A 413 2.00 18.61 -13.91
CA PHE A 413 2.21 17.30 -13.26
C PHE A 413 1.75 17.32 -11.80
N TYR A 414 1.97 18.39 -11.08
CA TYR A 414 1.47 18.55 -9.71
C TYR A 414 -0.07 18.41 -9.67
N GLU A 415 -0.79 19.04 -10.61
CA GLU A 415 -2.25 18.88 -10.72
C GLU A 415 -2.66 17.43 -10.95
N GLN A 416 -1.92 16.67 -11.78
CA GLN A 416 -2.18 15.24 -11.97
C GLN A 416 -2.00 14.45 -10.67
N LEU A 417 -0.97 14.76 -9.88
CA LEU A 417 -0.76 14.12 -8.57
C LEU A 417 -1.87 14.48 -7.56
N GLN A 418 -2.42 15.70 -7.63
CA GLN A 418 -3.60 16.09 -6.84
C GLN A 418 -4.85 15.33 -7.29
N ASN A 419 -5.06 15.15 -8.60
CA ASN A 419 -6.16 14.36 -9.14
C ASN A 419 -6.08 12.89 -8.69
N LEU A 420 -4.87 12.33 -8.54
CA LEU A 420 -4.63 11.02 -7.95
C LEU A 420 -4.83 10.99 -6.43
N LYS A 421 -5.12 12.13 -5.80
CA LYS A 421 -5.31 12.28 -4.35
C LYS A 421 -4.12 11.77 -3.53
N LEU A 422 -2.89 12.05 -3.96
CA LEU A 422 -1.69 11.76 -3.18
C LEU A 422 -1.57 12.77 -2.03
N ARG A 423 -2.04 12.39 -0.83
CA ARG A 423 -2.28 13.28 0.31
C ARG A 423 -1.07 14.08 0.77
N ASN A 424 0.13 13.55 0.59
CA ASN A 424 1.36 14.16 1.09
C ASN A 424 2.06 15.06 0.07
N VAL A 425 1.59 15.10 -1.19
CA VAL A 425 2.04 16.06 -2.20
C VAL A 425 1.22 17.34 -2.03
N ASN A 426 1.52 18.15 -1.03
CA ASN A 426 0.67 19.25 -0.55
C ASN A 426 1.36 20.62 -0.45
N ARG A 427 2.65 20.72 -0.83
CA ARG A 427 3.39 21.99 -0.91
C ARG A 427 3.13 22.62 -2.28
N GLN A 428 3.44 23.90 -2.42
CA GLN A 428 3.35 24.57 -3.72
C GLN A 428 4.30 23.94 -4.75
N PRO A 429 3.92 23.87 -6.04
CA PRO A 429 4.76 23.28 -7.09
C PRO A 429 6.17 23.86 -7.17
N SER A 430 6.33 25.17 -6.92
CA SER A 430 7.63 25.86 -6.89
C SER A 430 8.58 25.31 -5.82
N ASN A 431 8.06 24.77 -4.72
CA ASN A 431 8.89 24.19 -3.66
C ASN A 431 9.49 22.83 -4.05
N TYR A 432 8.85 22.13 -4.97
CA TYR A 432 9.35 20.86 -5.50
C TYR A 432 10.29 21.06 -6.69
N GLY A 433 9.93 21.99 -7.59
CA GLY A 433 10.66 22.17 -8.83
C GLY A 433 10.82 20.86 -9.60
N LEU A 434 11.91 20.72 -10.34
CA LEU A 434 12.22 19.50 -11.10
C LEU A 434 12.61 18.29 -10.21
N SER A 435 12.92 18.51 -8.93
CA SER A 435 13.18 17.44 -7.98
C SER A 435 11.93 16.60 -7.67
N LEU A 436 10.73 17.10 -7.99
CA LEU A 436 9.44 16.40 -7.83
C LEU A 436 9.49 14.95 -8.36
N ILE A 437 10.13 14.75 -9.51
CA ILE A 437 10.17 13.43 -10.17
C ILE A 437 11.31 12.51 -9.65
N LEU A 438 12.21 13.03 -8.83
CA LEU A 438 13.37 12.32 -8.28
C LEU A 438 13.33 12.14 -6.76
N GLY A 439 12.19 12.42 -6.11
CA GLY A 439 12.02 12.21 -4.67
C GLY A 439 11.95 13.51 -3.85
N GLY A 440 11.78 14.67 -4.48
CA GLY A 440 11.49 15.93 -3.80
C GLY A 440 10.11 15.96 -3.12
N ALA A 441 9.22 15.05 -3.47
CA ALA A 441 7.92 14.86 -2.83
C ALA A 441 7.89 13.66 -1.89
N GLU A 442 6.89 13.65 -1.03
CA GLU A 442 6.57 12.53 -0.15
C GLU A 442 5.20 11.94 -0.50
N THR A 443 5.06 10.64 -0.31
CA THR A 443 3.78 9.92 -0.39
C THR A 443 3.77 8.75 0.58
N ASN A 444 2.69 8.02 0.66
CA ASN A 444 2.56 6.83 1.49
C ASN A 444 2.18 5.61 0.63
N LEU A 445 2.38 4.41 1.17
CA LEU A 445 2.15 3.16 0.45
C LEU A 445 0.67 2.94 0.11
N TRP A 446 -0.24 3.40 0.97
CA TRP A 446 -1.68 3.33 0.75
C TRP A 446 -2.10 4.08 -0.51
N ASP A 447 -1.69 5.34 -0.63
CA ASP A 447 -2.05 6.20 -1.78
C ASP A 447 -1.44 5.70 -3.09
N LEU A 448 -0.21 5.18 -3.05
CA LEU A 448 0.43 4.54 -4.22
C LEU A 448 -0.36 3.31 -4.67
N CYS A 449 -0.65 2.36 -3.77
CA CYS A 449 -1.42 1.16 -4.12
C CYS A 449 -2.80 1.52 -4.65
N ARG A 450 -3.47 2.54 -4.10
CA ARG A 450 -4.74 3.05 -4.62
C ARG A 450 -4.60 3.60 -6.05
N ALA A 451 -3.55 4.37 -6.33
CA ALA A 451 -3.30 4.93 -7.66
C ALA A 451 -3.03 3.83 -8.70
N TYR A 452 -2.24 2.81 -8.35
CA TYR A 452 -2.01 1.68 -9.26
C TYR A 452 -3.25 0.79 -9.41
N ALA A 453 -4.06 0.63 -8.36
CA ALA A 453 -5.34 -0.07 -8.46
C ALA A 453 -6.34 0.68 -9.35
N PHE A 454 -6.34 2.03 -9.31
CA PHE A 454 -7.06 2.87 -10.25
C PHE A 454 -6.60 2.60 -11.70
N MET A 455 -5.30 2.63 -11.97
CA MET A 455 -4.79 2.40 -13.33
C MET A 455 -5.21 1.02 -13.86
N SER A 456 -5.00 -0.04 -13.08
CA SER A 456 -5.37 -1.40 -13.48
C SER A 456 -6.88 -1.55 -13.65
N GLY A 457 -7.67 -1.01 -12.72
CA GLY A 457 -9.12 -1.05 -12.79
C GLY A 457 -9.67 -0.30 -14.01
N THR A 458 -9.05 0.82 -14.38
CA THR A 458 -9.42 1.59 -15.58
C THR A 458 -9.27 0.73 -16.86
N VAL A 459 -8.11 0.10 -17.05
CA VAL A 459 -7.88 -0.77 -18.23
C VAL A 459 -8.84 -1.96 -18.21
N ASN A 460 -9.00 -2.63 -17.08
CA ASN A 460 -9.87 -3.80 -16.95
C ASN A 460 -11.34 -3.45 -17.21
N HIS A 461 -11.82 -2.33 -16.68
CA HIS A 461 -13.20 -1.93 -16.90
C HIS A 461 -13.45 -1.57 -18.37
N PHE A 462 -12.57 -0.73 -18.94
CA PHE A 462 -12.66 -0.30 -20.33
C PHE A 462 -12.71 -1.49 -21.29
N THR A 463 -11.81 -2.48 -21.13
CA THR A 463 -11.76 -3.66 -22.00
C THR A 463 -12.88 -4.67 -21.77
N SER A 464 -13.49 -4.70 -20.56
CA SER A 464 -14.58 -5.62 -20.21
C SER A 464 -15.97 -5.07 -20.46
N THR A 465 -16.10 -3.78 -20.74
CA THR A 465 -17.35 -3.09 -21.08
C THR A 465 -17.32 -2.60 -22.54
N GLN A 466 -18.30 -1.84 -22.94
CA GLN A 466 -18.31 -1.22 -24.26
C GLN A 466 -17.53 0.11 -24.24
N ASP A 467 -16.23 0.02 -23.90
CA ASP A 467 -15.29 1.16 -23.86
C ASP A 467 -15.70 2.28 -22.91
N GLU A 468 -16.25 1.90 -21.77
CA GLU A 468 -16.70 2.84 -20.74
C GLU A 468 -15.71 2.96 -19.59
N TYR A 469 -15.74 4.11 -18.92
CA TYR A 469 -14.98 4.40 -17.70
C TYR A 469 -15.92 4.48 -16.50
N ARG A 470 -15.42 4.26 -15.29
CA ARG A 470 -16.18 4.47 -14.04
C ARG A 470 -15.89 5.85 -13.46
N ILE A 471 -16.90 6.57 -13.02
CA ILE A 471 -16.74 7.91 -12.42
C ILE A 471 -15.83 7.85 -11.19
N ASN A 472 -15.98 6.82 -10.34
CA ASN A 472 -15.25 6.67 -9.10
C ASN A 472 -14.19 5.56 -9.17
N GLU A 473 -13.51 5.37 -10.31
CA GLU A 473 -12.48 4.34 -10.42
C GLU A 473 -11.33 4.56 -9.41
N LEU A 474 -11.01 5.81 -9.04
CA LEU A 474 -10.09 6.16 -7.96
C LEU A 474 -10.73 6.09 -6.57
N ALA A 475 -11.54 5.06 -6.31
CA ALA A 475 -12.14 4.85 -5.00
C ALA A 475 -11.09 4.49 -3.93
N ASN A 476 -11.40 4.75 -2.66
CA ASN A 476 -10.52 4.37 -1.56
C ASN A 476 -10.39 2.84 -1.45
N LEU A 477 -9.25 2.41 -0.89
CA LEU A 477 -9.06 1.03 -0.49
C LEU A 477 -9.97 0.71 0.69
N ASN A 478 -10.48 -0.52 0.72
CA ASN A 478 -11.42 -0.99 1.74
C ASN A 478 -10.81 -2.15 2.54
N TYR A 479 -10.90 -2.08 3.86
CA TYR A 479 -10.53 -3.19 4.74
C TYR A 479 -11.72 -3.75 5.54
N ASN A 480 -12.91 -3.11 5.46
CA ASN A 480 -14.11 -3.55 6.17
C ASN A 480 -14.94 -4.49 5.27
N PHE A 481 -15.09 -5.74 5.68
CA PHE A 481 -15.81 -6.76 4.89
C PHE A 481 -17.29 -6.41 4.68
N ASN A 482 -17.90 -5.68 5.59
CA ASN A 482 -19.32 -5.29 5.53
C ASN A 482 -19.56 -4.08 4.63
N GLU A 483 -18.50 -3.45 4.12
CA GLU A 483 -18.58 -2.33 3.20
C GLU A 483 -18.20 -2.77 1.79
N THR A 484 -18.83 -2.17 0.82
CA THR A 484 -18.51 -2.36 -0.61
C THR A 484 -18.13 -1.03 -1.22
N VAL A 485 -17.14 -1.05 -2.09
CA VAL A 485 -16.69 0.14 -2.80
C VAL A 485 -17.70 0.48 -3.90
N ASP A 486 -18.18 1.71 -3.90
CA ASP A 486 -19.04 2.24 -4.97
C ASP A 486 -18.17 2.91 -6.05
N PHE A 487 -18.09 2.27 -7.21
CA PHE A 487 -17.40 2.81 -8.38
C PHE A 487 -18.24 3.81 -9.19
N GLY A 488 -19.49 4.04 -8.79
CA GLY A 488 -20.41 4.91 -9.49
C GLY A 488 -20.87 4.37 -10.85
N LYS A 489 -21.33 5.27 -11.70
CA LYS A 489 -21.85 4.92 -13.04
C LYS A 489 -20.71 4.80 -14.05
N SER A 490 -20.94 3.98 -15.07
CA SER A 490 -20.12 3.97 -16.29
C SER A 490 -20.40 5.21 -17.13
N VAL A 491 -19.35 5.77 -17.74
CA VAL A 491 -19.37 6.98 -18.56
C VAL A 491 -18.40 6.86 -19.73
N GLN A 492 -18.65 7.60 -20.80
CA GLN A 492 -17.79 7.59 -21.99
C GLN A 492 -16.48 8.40 -21.80
N ASN A 493 -16.48 9.38 -20.90
CA ASN A 493 -15.32 10.23 -20.69
C ASN A 493 -14.38 9.61 -19.65
N LYS A 494 -13.08 9.71 -19.92
CA LYS A 494 -12.03 9.31 -18.96
C LYS A 494 -12.13 10.06 -17.64
N ASN A 495 -11.64 9.44 -16.58
CA ASN A 495 -11.54 10.08 -15.27
C ASN A 495 -10.25 10.93 -15.18
N ILE A 496 -9.08 10.30 -15.18
CA ILE A 496 -7.76 10.98 -15.15
C ILE A 496 -7.03 10.74 -16.45
N TRP A 497 -6.77 9.48 -16.80
CA TRP A 497 -6.09 9.06 -18.03
C TRP A 497 -6.92 8.08 -18.83
N ASN A 498 -6.69 8.05 -20.13
CA ASN A 498 -7.26 7.08 -21.04
C ASN A 498 -6.66 5.69 -20.82
N ALA A 499 -7.44 4.64 -21.09
CA ALA A 499 -7.01 3.26 -20.95
C ALA A 499 -5.79 2.92 -21.82
N GLY A 500 -5.71 3.50 -23.03
CA GLY A 500 -4.58 3.33 -23.94
C GLY A 500 -3.26 3.87 -23.38
N ALA A 501 -3.27 5.05 -22.75
CA ALA A 501 -2.10 5.64 -22.13
C ALA A 501 -1.63 4.83 -20.92
N ILE A 502 -2.57 4.35 -20.08
CA ILE A 502 -2.26 3.46 -18.96
C ILE A 502 -1.69 2.14 -19.44
N TRP A 503 -2.30 1.52 -20.44
CA TRP A 503 -1.84 0.23 -20.99
C TRP A 503 -0.42 0.33 -21.53
N GLN A 504 -0.11 1.38 -22.32
CA GLN A 504 1.24 1.64 -22.81
C GLN A 504 2.25 1.87 -21.67
N THR A 505 1.80 2.48 -20.58
CA THR A 505 2.64 2.65 -19.37
C THR A 505 2.94 1.30 -18.72
N PHE A 506 1.97 0.39 -18.65
CA PHE A 506 2.18 -0.96 -18.13
C PHE A 506 3.08 -1.80 -19.03
N GLU A 507 2.96 -1.67 -20.37
CA GLU A 507 3.89 -2.31 -21.30
C GLU A 507 5.34 -1.86 -21.06
N ALA A 508 5.57 -0.57 -20.88
CA ALA A 508 6.90 -0.05 -20.54
C ALA A 508 7.38 -0.53 -19.16
N MET A 509 6.49 -0.64 -18.18
CA MET A 509 6.81 -1.10 -16.82
C MET A 509 7.04 -2.62 -16.74
N LYS A 510 6.50 -3.40 -17.67
CA LYS A 510 6.76 -4.84 -17.76
C LYS A 510 8.22 -5.14 -18.12
N GLU A 511 8.85 -4.25 -18.88
CA GLU A 511 10.24 -4.37 -19.36
C GLU A 511 11.31 -3.92 -18.33
N VAL A 512 10.92 -3.58 -17.10
CA VAL A 512 11.86 -3.24 -16.02
C VAL A 512 12.72 -4.46 -15.70
N ASN A 513 14.06 -4.28 -15.61
CA ASN A 513 14.99 -5.34 -15.27
C ASN A 513 14.65 -5.92 -13.89
N ARG A 514 14.42 -7.22 -13.82
CA ARG A 514 14.11 -7.93 -12.59
C ARG A 514 15.35 -8.14 -11.74
N PRO A 515 15.21 -8.41 -10.43
CA PRO A 515 16.32 -8.78 -9.56
C PRO A 515 17.08 -10.00 -10.06
N GLU A 516 18.31 -10.19 -9.58
CA GLU A 516 19.15 -11.33 -9.90
C GLU A 516 18.40 -12.67 -9.69
N GLY A 517 18.49 -13.54 -10.66
CA GLY A 517 17.77 -14.82 -10.69
C GLY A 517 16.43 -14.82 -11.45
N ASP A 518 15.82 -13.66 -11.67
CA ASP A 518 14.58 -13.51 -12.44
C ASP A 518 14.79 -12.80 -13.79
N GLU A 519 16.03 -12.55 -14.22
CA GLU A 519 16.36 -11.74 -15.42
C GLU A 519 15.86 -12.38 -16.71
N ALA A 520 15.85 -13.72 -16.77
CA ALA A 520 15.40 -14.49 -17.93
C ALA A 520 13.89 -14.80 -17.93
N TRP A 521 13.11 -14.09 -17.16
CA TRP A 521 11.68 -14.35 -16.95
C TRP A 521 10.87 -14.50 -18.25
N GLN A 522 11.26 -13.75 -19.28
CA GLN A 522 10.57 -13.76 -20.59
C GLN A 522 10.64 -15.12 -21.31
N PHE A 523 11.59 -15.97 -20.95
CA PHE A 523 11.82 -17.28 -21.58
C PHE A 523 11.14 -18.44 -20.85
N TYR A 524 10.45 -18.17 -19.73
CA TYR A 524 9.78 -19.21 -18.95
C TYR A 524 8.26 -19.02 -18.97
N ASP A 525 7.52 -20.00 -19.47
CA ASP A 525 6.03 -20.03 -19.41
C ASP A 525 5.47 -19.95 -18.00
N SER A 526 6.31 -20.23 -17.00
CA SER A 526 5.95 -20.15 -15.59
C SER A 526 6.02 -18.74 -14.99
N SER A 527 6.53 -17.77 -15.73
CA SER A 527 6.74 -16.40 -15.24
C SER A 527 5.44 -15.62 -15.11
N ILE A 528 5.34 -14.80 -14.08
CA ILE A 528 4.20 -13.91 -13.84
C ILE A 528 4.49 -12.57 -14.52
N GLU A 529 3.60 -12.13 -15.42
CA GLU A 529 3.66 -10.79 -16.01
C GLU A 529 3.19 -9.77 -14.98
N ILE A 530 4.06 -8.80 -14.66
CA ILE A 530 3.83 -7.75 -13.69
C ILE A 530 4.38 -6.45 -14.27
N ALA A 531 3.55 -5.40 -14.31
CA ALA A 531 4.02 -4.05 -14.48
C ALA A 531 4.51 -3.55 -13.13
N TRP A 532 5.77 -3.13 -13.02
CA TRP A 532 6.31 -2.74 -11.72
C TRP A 532 7.27 -1.57 -11.79
N LYS A 533 7.43 -0.87 -10.66
CA LYS A 533 8.33 0.28 -10.56
C LYS A 533 8.99 0.31 -9.21
N THR A 534 10.28 0.66 -9.23
CA THR A 534 11.05 0.95 -8.03
C THR A 534 11.20 2.43 -7.78
N GLY A 535 11.37 2.77 -6.52
CA GLY A 535 11.81 4.08 -6.06
C GLY A 535 12.96 3.91 -5.06
N THR A 536 13.96 4.77 -5.16
CA THR A 536 15.04 4.87 -4.18
C THR A 536 15.21 6.34 -3.86
N SER A 537 15.10 6.70 -2.58
CA SER A 537 15.32 8.09 -2.17
C SER A 537 16.80 8.41 -2.06
N PHE A 538 17.12 9.69 -2.14
CA PHE A 538 18.48 10.17 -1.96
C PHE A 538 19.05 9.76 -0.59
N GLY A 539 20.29 9.24 -0.59
CA GLY A 539 20.95 8.76 0.63
C GLY A 539 20.50 7.39 1.10
N GLY A 540 19.81 6.59 0.26
CA GLY A 540 19.40 5.21 0.59
C GLY A 540 18.53 5.13 1.84
N ARG A 541 17.50 5.98 1.95
CA ARG A 541 16.58 6.04 3.11
C ARG A 541 15.32 5.24 2.89
N ASP A 542 14.77 5.30 1.67
CA ASP A 542 13.49 4.69 1.30
C ASP A 542 13.70 3.86 0.04
N ALA A 543 13.37 2.60 0.11
CA ALA A 543 13.36 1.66 -1.00
C ALA A 543 11.92 1.21 -1.25
N TRP A 544 11.42 1.49 -2.45
CA TRP A 544 10.06 1.16 -2.89
C TRP A 544 10.05 0.13 -3.99
N ALA A 545 9.05 -0.72 -3.99
CA ALA A 545 8.62 -1.47 -5.15
C ALA A 545 7.09 -1.53 -5.16
N VAL A 546 6.48 -1.12 -6.26
CA VAL A 546 5.04 -1.29 -6.48
C VAL A 546 4.86 -2.05 -7.79
N GLY A 547 4.12 -3.14 -7.73
CA GLY A 547 3.79 -3.97 -8.87
C GLY A 547 2.28 -4.13 -9.02
N VAL A 548 1.84 -4.29 -10.26
CA VAL A 548 0.44 -4.45 -10.61
C VAL A 548 0.28 -5.42 -11.76
N ASN A 549 -0.75 -6.24 -11.68
CA ASN A 549 -1.27 -7.03 -12.77
C ASN A 549 -2.79 -6.80 -12.88
N LYS A 550 -3.49 -7.60 -13.67
CA LYS A 550 -4.94 -7.49 -13.89
C LYS A 550 -5.74 -7.61 -12.58
N ASP A 551 -5.29 -8.42 -11.62
CA ASP A 551 -6.07 -8.79 -10.43
C ASP A 551 -5.55 -8.16 -9.13
N TYR A 552 -4.24 -7.92 -9.01
CA TYR A 552 -3.62 -7.50 -7.74
C TYR A 552 -2.66 -6.32 -7.89
N VAL A 553 -2.62 -5.50 -6.83
CA VAL A 553 -1.54 -4.54 -6.59
C VAL A 553 -0.79 -4.98 -5.35
N VAL A 554 0.52 -5.04 -5.45
CA VAL A 554 1.42 -5.26 -4.31
C VAL A 554 2.33 -4.06 -4.17
N GLY A 555 2.29 -3.44 -3.00
CA GLY A 555 3.18 -2.36 -2.65
C GLY A 555 4.12 -2.78 -1.51
N VAL A 556 5.40 -2.46 -1.66
CA VAL A 556 6.45 -2.75 -0.68
C VAL A 556 7.27 -1.49 -0.41
N TRP A 557 7.54 -1.24 0.86
CA TRP A 557 8.52 -0.26 1.31
C TRP A 557 9.50 -0.91 2.28
N VAL A 558 10.79 -0.58 2.14
CA VAL A 558 11.88 -1.04 3.00
C VAL A 558 12.75 0.15 3.39
N GLY A 559 13.13 0.24 4.66
CA GLY A 559 13.97 1.32 5.15
C GLY A 559 14.07 1.35 6.67
N ASN A 560 14.42 2.51 7.21
CA ASN A 560 14.35 2.78 8.64
C ASN A 560 13.25 3.83 8.91
N ALA A 561 12.32 3.53 9.80
CA ALA A 561 11.24 4.44 10.15
C ALA A 561 11.75 5.76 10.76
N THR A 562 12.97 5.78 11.29
CA THR A 562 13.69 6.98 11.74
C THR A 562 14.15 7.88 10.60
N GLY A 563 14.16 7.39 9.35
CA GLY A 563 14.70 8.10 8.18
C GLY A 563 16.21 7.94 8.00
N GLU A 564 16.86 7.06 8.74
CA GLU A 564 18.28 6.77 8.61
C GLU A 564 18.54 5.93 7.36
N GLY A 565 19.44 6.39 6.49
CA GLY A 565 19.82 5.68 5.26
C GLY A 565 20.88 4.62 5.49
N ARG A 566 20.94 3.63 4.58
CA ARG A 566 21.95 2.58 4.57
C ARG A 566 22.53 2.38 3.17
N PRO A 567 23.82 2.05 3.05
CA PRO A 567 24.40 1.63 1.78
C PRO A 567 23.62 0.44 1.21
N LEU A 568 23.50 0.36 -0.12
CA LEU A 568 22.81 -0.71 -0.85
C LEU A 568 21.30 -0.80 -0.60
N LEU A 569 20.71 0.10 0.18
CA LEU A 569 19.26 0.16 0.33
C LEU A 569 18.64 0.81 -0.91
N THR A 570 18.27 -0.03 -1.87
CA THR A 570 17.64 0.37 -3.13
C THR A 570 16.33 -0.36 -3.36
N GLY A 571 15.46 0.22 -4.20
CA GLY A 571 14.19 -0.42 -4.54
C GLY A 571 14.38 -1.78 -5.22
N VAL A 572 15.40 -1.92 -6.07
CA VAL A 572 15.69 -3.17 -6.81
C VAL A 572 16.21 -4.26 -5.86
N GLU A 573 17.20 -3.93 -5.03
CA GLU A 573 17.86 -4.94 -4.18
C GLU A 573 17.07 -5.29 -2.92
N SER A 574 16.27 -4.34 -2.41
CA SER A 574 15.65 -4.52 -1.10
C SER A 574 14.13 -4.71 -1.16
N ALA A 575 13.40 -3.95 -1.98
CA ALA A 575 11.95 -4.01 -2.02
C ALA A 575 11.41 -4.96 -3.12
N ALA A 576 12.07 -5.05 -4.27
CA ALA A 576 11.61 -5.88 -5.38
C ALA A 576 11.62 -7.39 -5.08
N PRO A 577 12.61 -7.98 -4.40
CA PRO A 577 12.56 -9.40 -4.04
C PRO A 577 11.32 -9.76 -3.21
N ILE A 578 10.99 -8.90 -2.24
CA ILE A 578 9.76 -9.07 -1.41
C ILE A 578 8.51 -8.99 -2.28
N LEU A 579 8.45 -8.02 -3.20
CA LEU A 579 7.33 -7.84 -4.12
C LEU A 579 7.07 -9.10 -4.94
N PHE A 580 8.10 -9.68 -5.54
CA PHE A 580 7.97 -10.89 -6.36
C PHE A 580 7.59 -12.11 -5.54
N ASP A 581 8.16 -12.30 -4.33
CA ASP A 581 7.79 -13.39 -3.44
C ASP A 581 6.32 -13.28 -3.00
N VAL A 582 5.83 -12.06 -2.75
CA VAL A 582 4.42 -11.83 -2.44
C VAL A 582 3.54 -12.14 -3.66
N PHE A 583 3.91 -11.76 -4.89
CA PHE A 583 3.13 -12.14 -6.05
C PHE A 583 3.06 -13.66 -6.28
N ARG A 584 4.12 -14.41 -5.93
CA ARG A 584 4.17 -15.88 -6.08
C ARG A 584 3.16 -16.62 -5.20
N ILE A 585 2.64 -16.03 -4.12
CA ILE A 585 1.62 -16.67 -3.28
C ILE A 585 0.20 -16.50 -3.82
N PHE A 586 0.00 -15.68 -4.86
CA PHE A 586 -1.30 -15.45 -5.51
C PHE A 586 -1.46 -16.31 -6.78
N PRO A 587 -2.71 -16.59 -7.17
CA PRO A 587 -2.98 -17.22 -8.45
C PRO A 587 -2.39 -16.40 -9.60
N ARG A 588 -1.99 -17.09 -10.67
CA ARG A 588 -1.48 -16.42 -11.86
C ARG A 588 -2.60 -15.61 -12.50
N SER A 589 -2.32 -14.34 -12.75
CA SER A 589 -3.16 -13.43 -13.51
C SER A 589 -2.74 -13.45 -14.98
N LYS A 590 -3.71 -13.32 -15.88
CA LYS A 590 -3.42 -13.02 -17.28
C LYS A 590 -2.98 -11.57 -17.41
N TRP A 591 -2.23 -11.26 -18.47
CA TRP A 591 -1.90 -9.88 -18.81
C TRP A 591 -3.15 -9.09 -19.20
N PHE A 592 -3.04 -7.79 -19.19
CA PHE A 592 -4.11 -6.87 -19.58
C PHE A 592 -4.49 -7.06 -21.06
N GLU A 593 -5.77 -7.01 -21.36
CA GLU A 593 -6.26 -6.97 -22.72
C GLU A 593 -5.94 -5.60 -23.34
N THR A 594 -5.56 -5.60 -24.60
CA THR A 594 -5.22 -4.37 -25.32
C THR A 594 -6.46 -3.53 -25.57
N PRO A 595 -6.52 -2.27 -25.10
CA PRO A 595 -7.68 -1.39 -25.27
C PRO A 595 -7.69 -0.76 -26.69
N TYR A 596 -7.89 -1.58 -27.74
CA TYR A 596 -7.80 -1.14 -29.13
C TYR A 596 -8.67 0.07 -29.46
N ASN A 597 -9.85 0.16 -28.84
CA ASN A 597 -10.75 1.29 -29.08
C ASN A 597 -10.28 2.61 -28.45
N ASP A 598 -9.20 2.61 -27.66
CA ASP A 598 -8.55 3.80 -27.12
C ASP A 598 -7.14 4.02 -27.68
N LEU A 599 -6.76 3.17 -28.63
CA LEU A 599 -5.53 3.25 -29.40
C LEU A 599 -5.85 3.58 -30.86
N GLU A 600 -4.87 4.11 -31.57
CA GLU A 600 -4.91 4.28 -33.03
C GLU A 600 -3.58 3.85 -33.63
N GLU A 601 -3.64 3.42 -34.87
CA GLU A 601 -2.46 3.05 -35.63
C GLU A 601 -1.92 4.27 -36.34
N VAL A 602 -0.68 4.64 -36.04
CA VAL A 602 0.01 5.77 -36.68
C VAL A 602 1.36 5.35 -37.24
N THR A 603 1.82 6.05 -38.24
CA THR A 603 3.18 5.85 -38.77
C THR A 603 4.16 6.67 -37.92
N ILE A 604 5.05 5.96 -37.21
CA ILE A 604 6.15 6.56 -36.47
C ILE A 604 7.47 6.42 -37.24
N CYS A 605 8.41 7.30 -36.96
CA CYS A 605 9.76 7.20 -37.48
C CYS A 605 10.51 6.06 -36.75
N LYS A 606 10.98 5.06 -37.50
CA LYS A 606 11.65 3.88 -36.93
C LYS A 606 12.88 4.20 -36.07
N ASN A 607 13.61 5.28 -36.38
CA ASN A 607 14.84 5.64 -35.67
C ASN A 607 14.58 6.51 -34.45
N SER A 608 13.54 7.36 -34.47
CA SER A 608 13.33 8.36 -33.43
C SER A 608 12.06 8.16 -32.61
N GLY A 609 11.14 7.30 -33.05
CA GLY A 609 9.86 7.07 -32.39
C GLY A 609 8.88 8.26 -32.41
N PHE A 610 9.19 9.37 -33.05
CA PHE A 610 8.26 10.48 -33.30
C PHE A 610 7.35 10.20 -34.50
N LEU A 611 6.31 11.01 -34.72
CA LEU A 611 5.51 10.89 -35.94
C LEU A 611 6.40 11.01 -37.18
N ALA A 612 6.21 10.08 -38.10
CA ALA A 612 7.02 10.05 -39.33
C ALA A 612 6.68 11.24 -40.24
N THR A 613 7.71 11.82 -40.84
CA THR A 613 7.60 12.74 -41.97
C THR A 613 7.85 12.00 -43.28
N ASN A 614 7.64 12.64 -44.41
CA ASN A 614 7.95 12.08 -45.71
C ASN A 614 9.43 11.69 -45.91
N THR A 615 10.28 12.17 -45.00
CA THR A 615 11.72 11.91 -44.99
C THR A 615 12.11 10.76 -44.04
N CYS A 616 11.17 10.17 -43.30
CA CYS A 616 11.46 9.12 -42.34
C CYS A 616 11.22 7.71 -42.90
N PRO A 617 12.02 6.72 -42.53
CA PRO A 617 11.58 5.34 -42.58
C PRO A 617 10.45 5.16 -41.57
N GLY A 618 9.24 4.90 -42.08
CA GLY A 618 8.02 4.76 -41.30
C GLY A 618 7.79 3.33 -40.81
N GLU A 619 7.23 3.19 -39.60
CA GLU A 619 6.70 1.93 -39.07
C GLU A 619 5.33 2.18 -38.44
N LEU A 620 4.36 1.29 -38.66
CA LEU A 620 3.03 1.39 -38.04
C LEU A 620 3.07 0.89 -36.61
N LYS A 621 2.55 1.67 -35.71
CA LYS A 621 2.46 1.35 -34.26
C LYS A 621 1.11 1.76 -33.70
N TRP A 622 0.61 0.93 -32.78
CA TRP A 622 -0.55 1.26 -31.96
C TRP A 622 -0.14 2.19 -30.82
N VAL A 623 -0.73 3.37 -30.75
CA VAL A 623 -0.43 4.42 -29.77
C VAL A 623 -1.73 5.04 -29.24
N PRO A 624 -1.73 5.75 -28.10
CA PRO A 624 -2.94 6.42 -27.62
C PRO A 624 -3.54 7.35 -28.68
N LYS A 625 -4.86 7.47 -28.75
CA LYS A 625 -5.58 8.32 -29.73
C LYS A 625 -5.15 9.79 -29.77
N THR A 626 -4.56 10.27 -28.68
CA THR A 626 -4.01 11.62 -28.58
C THR A 626 -2.70 11.82 -29.32
N ALA A 627 -2.10 10.74 -29.84
CA ALA A 627 -0.81 10.73 -30.53
C ALA A 627 -0.70 11.69 -31.72
N LYS A 628 -1.82 12.01 -32.39
CA LYS A 628 -1.84 13.00 -33.48
C LYS A 628 -1.37 14.39 -33.09
N LYS A 629 -1.36 14.70 -31.78
CA LYS A 629 -0.84 15.95 -31.25
C LYS A 629 0.68 15.92 -31.05
N SER A 630 1.29 14.74 -31.12
CA SER A 630 2.73 14.57 -30.92
C SER A 630 3.56 15.22 -32.02
N LYS A 631 4.82 15.49 -31.69
CA LYS A 631 5.75 16.14 -32.59
C LYS A 631 6.15 15.24 -33.75
N ASN A 632 6.35 15.83 -34.91
CA ASN A 632 6.98 15.15 -36.05
C ASN A 632 8.48 14.93 -35.78
N CYS A 633 9.06 13.94 -36.45
CA CYS A 633 10.48 13.62 -36.32
C CYS A 633 11.38 14.85 -36.66
N PRO A 634 12.17 15.34 -35.68
CA PRO A 634 13.05 16.50 -35.91
C PRO A 634 14.43 16.10 -36.45
N TYR A 635 14.73 14.80 -36.55
CA TYR A 635 16.08 14.30 -36.76
C TYR A 635 16.36 13.87 -38.18
N HIS A 636 15.35 13.47 -38.99
CA HIS A 636 15.57 13.15 -40.39
C HIS A 636 15.63 14.39 -41.26
N LYS A 637 16.68 14.43 -42.08
CA LYS A 637 16.93 15.51 -43.04
C LYS A 637 17.29 14.94 -44.40
N LEU A 638 16.83 15.60 -45.46
CA LEU A 638 17.29 15.31 -46.78
C LEU A 638 18.70 15.87 -46.98
N ILE A 639 19.60 15.04 -47.46
CA ILE A 639 20.96 15.41 -47.81
C ILE A 639 21.20 15.03 -49.25
N HIS A 640 22.09 15.75 -49.92
CA HIS A 640 22.54 15.44 -51.25
C HIS A 640 23.93 14.83 -51.16
N LEU A 641 24.11 13.68 -51.79
CA LEU A 641 25.33 12.88 -51.81
C LEU A 641 25.84 12.79 -53.24
N ASP A 642 27.13 12.57 -53.41
CA ASP A 642 27.71 12.14 -54.68
C ASP A 642 27.21 10.72 -55.05
N GLN A 643 27.49 10.28 -56.27
CA GLN A 643 27.08 8.97 -56.75
C GLN A 643 27.64 7.80 -55.92
N THR A 644 28.79 8.01 -55.26
CA THR A 644 29.41 7.03 -54.37
C THR A 644 28.76 6.96 -52.99
N LYS A 645 27.94 7.96 -52.64
CA LYS A 645 27.34 8.18 -51.34
C LYS A 645 28.34 8.39 -50.18
N GLN A 646 29.62 8.71 -50.53
CA GLN A 646 30.66 8.93 -49.52
C GLN A 646 30.78 10.40 -49.09
N TYR A 647 30.38 11.32 -49.97
CA TYR A 647 30.51 12.76 -49.73
C TYR A 647 29.18 13.48 -49.93
N ARG A 648 28.93 14.47 -49.08
CA ARG A 648 27.85 15.43 -49.33
C ARG A 648 28.25 16.38 -50.43
N VAL A 649 27.27 16.72 -51.24
CA VAL A 649 27.46 17.67 -52.36
C VAL A 649 26.32 18.68 -52.38
N ASN A 650 26.51 19.79 -53.04
CA ASN A 650 25.48 20.78 -53.31
C ASN A 650 25.71 21.42 -54.70
N SER A 651 24.83 22.33 -55.09
CA SER A 651 24.88 22.96 -56.43
C SER A 651 26.13 23.83 -56.68
N SER A 652 26.98 24.08 -55.66
CA SER A 652 28.25 24.78 -55.89
C SER A 652 29.36 23.89 -56.42
N CYS A 653 29.25 22.57 -56.28
CA CYS A 653 30.33 21.61 -56.55
C CYS A 653 29.91 20.41 -57.37
N GLU A 654 28.63 20.12 -57.55
CA GLU A 654 28.12 18.99 -58.27
C GLU A 654 26.88 19.36 -59.09
N ALA A 655 26.72 18.78 -60.28
CA ALA A 655 25.51 18.93 -61.08
C ALA A 655 24.32 18.20 -60.45
N ILE A 656 23.15 18.80 -60.46
CA ILE A 656 21.93 18.26 -59.83
C ILE A 656 21.62 16.85 -60.30
N GLU A 657 21.87 16.55 -61.57
CA GLU A 657 21.66 15.21 -62.23
C GLU A 657 22.57 14.13 -61.63
N ASN A 658 23.70 14.49 -61.04
CA ASN A 658 24.67 13.59 -60.41
C ASN A 658 24.47 13.45 -58.91
N MET A 659 23.55 14.22 -58.34
CA MET A 659 23.27 14.17 -56.90
C MET A 659 22.29 13.04 -56.56
N VAL A 660 22.62 12.29 -55.54
CA VAL A 660 21.70 11.32 -54.92
C VAL A 660 21.13 11.95 -53.63
N THR A 661 19.82 12.23 -53.65
CA THR A 661 19.14 12.71 -52.45
C THR A 661 18.78 11.54 -51.57
N ASP A 662 19.23 11.55 -50.33
CA ASP A 662 18.95 10.50 -49.32
C ASP A 662 18.47 11.12 -48.01
N SER A 663 17.71 10.36 -47.26
CA SER A 663 17.25 10.75 -45.94
C SER A 663 18.24 10.29 -44.85
N TRP A 664 18.71 11.20 -44.03
CA TRP A 664 19.71 10.92 -43.05
C TRP A 664 19.24 11.25 -41.64
N PHE A 665 19.45 10.30 -40.69
CA PHE A 665 19.13 10.48 -39.27
C PHE A 665 20.29 11.21 -38.58
N VAL A 666 20.04 12.43 -38.12
CA VAL A 666 21.08 13.32 -37.56
C VAL A 666 20.69 13.80 -36.19
N LEU A 667 21.43 13.39 -35.18
CA LEU A 667 21.25 13.88 -33.80
C LEU A 667 22.06 15.14 -33.54
N PRO A 668 21.65 15.99 -32.56
CA PRO A 668 22.48 17.09 -32.04
C PRO A 668 23.85 16.57 -31.57
N PRO A 669 24.93 17.39 -31.66
CA PRO A 669 26.31 16.93 -31.44
C PRO A 669 26.56 16.22 -30.10
N VAL A 670 26.02 16.73 -28.98
CA VAL A 670 26.17 16.10 -27.68
C VAL A 670 25.39 14.78 -27.58
N MET A 671 24.18 14.74 -28.16
CA MET A 671 23.42 13.49 -28.22
C MET A 671 24.14 12.46 -29.10
N GLU A 672 24.61 12.85 -30.28
CA GLU A 672 25.34 12.02 -31.21
C GLU A 672 26.61 11.44 -30.57
N TRP A 673 27.37 12.26 -29.85
CA TRP A 673 28.60 11.84 -29.16
C TRP A 673 28.44 10.66 -28.23
N TYR A 674 27.35 10.64 -27.45
CA TYR A 674 27.06 9.51 -26.54
C TYR A 674 26.34 8.38 -27.28
N TYR A 675 25.41 8.71 -28.19
CA TYR A 675 24.55 7.75 -28.89
C TYR A 675 25.35 6.77 -29.76
N LYS A 676 26.28 7.28 -30.56
CA LYS A 676 27.10 6.46 -31.46
C LYS A 676 27.98 5.42 -30.75
N LYS A 677 28.33 5.66 -29.48
CA LYS A 677 29.13 4.73 -28.67
C LYS A 677 28.35 3.46 -28.28
N LYS A 678 27.03 3.54 -28.28
CA LYS A 678 26.14 2.45 -27.87
C LYS A 678 25.31 1.87 -29.02
N ASN A 679 25.20 2.61 -30.12
CA ASN A 679 24.42 2.21 -31.30
C ASN A 679 25.37 2.08 -32.50
N ILE A 680 25.84 0.87 -32.71
CA ILE A 680 26.84 0.54 -33.78
C ILE A 680 26.31 0.86 -35.17
N ASP A 681 25.00 0.77 -35.36
CA ASP A 681 24.33 1.02 -36.65
C ASP A 681 24.16 2.51 -36.96
N TYR A 682 24.50 3.40 -36.04
CA TYR A 682 24.39 4.83 -36.24
C TYR A 682 25.40 5.31 -37.28
N LYS A 683 24.91 5.89 -38.38
CA LYS A 683 25.72 6.43 -39.44
C LYS A 683 25.92 7.91 -39.26
N GLN A 684 27.19 8.31 -39.03
CA GLN A 684 27.57 9.72 -39.03
C GLN A 684 27.33 10.36 -40.36
N LEU A 685 27.10 11.67 -40.34
CA LEU A 685 26.90 12.42 -41.57
C LEU A 685 28.19 12.43 -42.41
N PRO A 686 28.14 12.07 -43.71
CA PRO A 686 29.32 12.13 -44.58
C PRO A 686 29.92 13.53 -44.65
N PRO A 687 31.24 13.68 -44.80
CA PRO A 687 31.86 14.99 -45.00
C PRO A 687 31.42 15.60 -46.34
N PHE A 688 31.61 16.89 -46.51
CA PHE A 688 31.45 17.53 -47.81
C PHE A 688 32.59 17.12 -48.76
N LYS A 689 32.26 17.02 -50.06
CA LYS A 689 33.21 16.79 -51.13
C LYS A 689 34.15 18.03 -51.17
N GLU A 690 35.43 17.80 -51.44
CA GLU A 690 36.42 18.86 -51.63
C GLU A 690 35.97 19.86 -52.71
N GLY A 691 36.01 21.14 -52.39
CA GLY A 691 35.55 22.22 -53.28
C GLY A 691 34.04 22.54 -53.20
N CYS A 692 33.28 21.84 -52.36
CA CYS A 692 31.91 22.23 -52.06
C CYS A 692 31.86 23.33 -50.97
N GLU A 693 31.10 24.42 -51.21
CA GLU A 693 30.86 25.43 -50.17
C GLU A 693 30.02 24.80 -49.04
N ASN A 694 30.50 25.00 -47.83
CA ASN A 694 29.79 24.52 -46.64
C ASN A 694 28.76 25.56 -46.19
N ASN A 695 27.55 25.48 -46.72
CA ASN A 695 26.42 26.35 -46.34
C ASN A 695 25.59 25.74 -45.18
N ASP A 696 26.18 24.84 -44.39
CA ASP A 696 25.47 24.13 -43.35
C ASP A 696 25.32 25.03 -42.12
N VAL A 697 24.13 25.58 -41.90
CA VAL A 697 23.75 26.40 -40.73
C VAL A 697 23.70 25.58 -39.42
N ARG A 698 24.02 24.32 -39.47
CA ARG A 698 23.90 23.43 -38.31
C ARG A 698 25.04 23.65 -37.31
N LYS A 699 24.69 23.55 -36.04
CA LYS A 699 25.65 23.52 -34.96
C LYS A 699 26.47 22.21 -35.06
N LYS A 700 27.73 22.29 -35.48
CA LYS A 700 28.64 21.15 -35.63
C LYS A 700 29.23 20.71 -34.28
N MET A 701 29.33 21.62 -33.33
CA MET A 701 29.88 21.36 -32.01
C MET A 701 29.06 22.02 -30.91
N ASP A 702 29.11 21.47 -29.70
CA ASP A 702 28.51 22.07 -28.51
C ASP A 702 29.27 21.63 -27.26
N PHE A 703 29.14 22.45 -26.18
CA PHE A 703 29.72 22.10 -24.90
C PHE A 703 28.98 20.92 -24.25
N ILE A 704 29.70 19.86 -23.90
CA ILE A 704 29.25 18.80 -23.01
C ILE A 704 29.28 19.34 -21.58
N TYR A 705 30.36 20.05 -21.23
CA TYR A 705 30.55 20.73 -19.95
C TYR A 705 31.40 21.98 -20.13
N PRO A 706 30.99 23.11 -19.56
CA PRO A 706 29.69 23.36 -18.91
C PRO A 706 28.55 23.52 -19.93
N THR A 707 27.35 23.03 -19.59
CA THR A 707 26.17 23.05 -20.48
C THR A 707 25.54 24.43 -20.58
N SER A 708 25.69 25.27 -19.56
CA SER A 708 25.19 26.66 -19.48
C SER A 708 26.16 27.53 -18.71
N PHE A 709 25.81 28.79 -18.43
CA PHE A 709 26.56 29.60 -17.47
C PHE A 709 26.66 28.87 -16.15
N THR A 710 27.89 28.58 -15.72
CA THR A 710 28.18 27.72 -14.57
C THR A 710 29.18 28.40 -13.65
N LYS A 711 28.89 28.39 -12.35
CA LYS A 711 29.85 28.74 -11.32
C LYS A 711 30.67 27.49 -10.97
N ILE A 712 31.97 27.55 -11.17
CA ILE A 712 32.89 26.44 -11.01
C ILE A 712 33.80 26.73 -9.80
N ILE A 713 33.74 25.84 -8.81
CA ILE A 713 34.62 25.91 -7.64
C ILE A 713 35.82 24.99 -7.90
N LEU A 714 37.03 25.56 -7.96
CA LEU A 714 38.23 24.77 -8.12
C LEU A 714 38.60 24.13 -6.77
N THR A 715 38.65 22.82 -6.74
CA THR A 715 39.05 22.05 -5.56
C THR A 715 40.55 21.98 -5.41
N LYS A 716 41.05 21.78 -4.18
CA LYS A 716 42.44 21.51 -3.89
C LYS A 716 42.67 20.03 -3.61
N ASN A 717 43.81 19.49 -4.05
CA ASN A 717 44.20 18.15 -3.67
C ASN A 717 44.70 18.12 -2.22
N PHE A 718 45.06 16.93 -1.70
CA PHE A 718 45.59 16.74 -0.35
C PHE A 718 46.92 17.49 -0.09
N GLU A 719 47.65 17.89 -1.15
CA GLU A 719 48.89 18.66 -1.10
C GLU A 719 48.65 20.17 -1.15
N GLY A 720 47.39 20.61 -1.25
CA GLY A 720 47.01 22.02 -1.32
C GLY A 720 47.05 22.63 -2.74
N ASN A 721 47.39 21.85 -3.78
CA ASN A 721 47.45 22.31 -5.16
C ASN A 721 46.03 22.39 -5.77
N THR A 722 45.72 23.50 -6.45
CA THR A 722 44.44 23.68 -7.14
C THR A 722 44.32 22.69 -8.30
N GLN A 723 43.23 21.91 -8.33
CA GLN A 723 42.90 20.98 -9.40
C GLN A 723 42.32 21.69 -10.61
N PRO A 724 42.67 21.30 -11.86
CA PRO A 724 42.05 21.84 -13.05
C PRO A 724 40.61 21.38 -13.17
N VAL A 725 39.73 22.25 -13.67
CA VAL A 725 38.45 21.83 -14.22
C VAL A 725 38.62 21.39 -15.67
N ILE A 726 38.05 20.25 -16.02
CA ILE A 726 38.11 19.73 -17.39
C ILE A 726 36.85 20.20 -18.16
N ILE A 727 37.06 21.06 -19.13
CA ILE A 727 36.00 21.50 -20.05
C ILE A 727 35.91 20.48 -21.20
N LYS A 728 34.68 20.16 -21.62
CA LYS A 728 34.42 19.12 -22.65
C LYS A 728 33.52 19.67 -23.74
N VAL A 729 33.91 19.39 -24.98
CA VAL A 729 33.10 19.71 -26.16
C VAL A 729 32.81 18.46 -26.97
N ALA A 730 31.64 18.34 -27.52
CA ALA A 730 31.32 17.36 -28.55
C ALA A 730 31.41 18.03 -29.93
N HIS A 731 32.08 17.37 -30.87
CA HIS A 731 32.09 17.73 -32.28
C HIS A 731 31.54 16.57 -33.12
N SER A 732 30.74 16.86 -34.18
CA SER A 732 30.16 15.85 -35.05
C SER A 732 31.24 15.03 -35.80
N ASN A 733 32.40 15.67 -36.12
CA ASN A 733 33.59 14.99 -36.63
C ASN A 733 34.63 14.86 -35.50
N SER A 734 34.86 13.65 -35.00
CA SER A 734 35.82 13.42 -33.91
C SER A 734 37.26 13.58 -34.29
N GLU A 735 37.57 13.63 -35.59
CA GLU A 735 38.95 13.80 -36.09
C GLU A 735 39.36 15.28 -36.32
N GLU A 736 38.39 16.20 -36.17
CA GLU A 736 38.61 17.62 -36.31
C GLU A 736 39.48 18.15 -35.17
N GLU A 737 40.35 19.10 -35.44
CA GLU A 737 41.14 19.76 -34.43
C GLU A 737 40.40 20.97 -33.86
N LEU A 738 40.28 21.07 -32.53
CA LEU A 738 39.61 22.18 -31.86
C LEU A 738 40.63 23.04 -31.13
N PHE A 739 40.56 24.38 -31.34
CA PHE A 739 41.42 25.40 -30.74
C PHE A 739 40.68 26.05 -29.58
N TRP A 740 41.31 26.10 -28.39
CA TRP A 740 40.70 26.53 -27.16
C TRP A 740 41.27 27.87 -26.68
N TYR A 741 40.36 28.75 -26.25
CA TYR A 741 40.68 30.04 -25.69
C TYR A 741 39.95 30.27 -24.36
N LEU A 742 40.58 30.95 -23.41
CA LEU A 742 39.98 31.51 -22.21
C LEU A 742 40.09 33.02 -22.29
N ASP A 743 38.98 33.71 -22.51
CA ASP A 743 38.94 35.07 -23.01
C ASP A 743 39.78 35.20 -24.31
N ASP A 744 40.82 36.02 -24.30
CA ASP A 744 41.71 36.18 -25.45
C ASP A 744 42.99 35.31 -25.38
N LYS A 745 43.12 34.49 -24.33
CA LYS A 745 44.28 33.65 -24.14
C LYS A 745 44.10 32.27 -24.78
N TYR A 746 44.97 31.95 -25.75
CA TYR A 746 45.07 30.61 -26.31
C TYR A 746 45.55 29.60 -25.26
N LEU A 747 44.83 28.49 -25.11
CA LEU A 747 45.10 27.42 -24.15
C LEU A 747 45.78 26.22 -24.79
N GLY A 748 45.51 25.95 -26.06
CA GLY A 748 46.00 24.78 -26.80
C GLY A 748 44.96 24.24 -27.78
N SER A 749 45.29 23.13 -28.44
CA SER A 749 44.38 22.40 -29.30
C SER A 749 44.14 20.98 -28.82
N THR A 750 43.01 20.39 -29.28
CA THR A 750 42.69 18.99 -28.97
C THR A 750 42.13 18.29 -30.20
N LYS A 751 42.50 17.01 -30.36
CA LYS A 751 42.00 16.15 -31.44
C LYS A 751 41.45 14.84 -30.85
N THR A 752 40.42 14.28 -31.44
CA THR A 752 39.76 13.04 -31.03
C THR A 752 39.03 13.14 -29.67
N PHE A 753 39.69 13.59 -28.60
CA PHE A 753 39.11 13.81 -27.28
C PHE A 753 39.18 15.32 -26.96
N HIS A 754 38.04 16.00 -27.13
CA HIS A 754 37.97 17.45 -26.93
C HIS A 754 37.75 17.79 -25.47
N GLU A 755 38.80 17.56 -24.66
CA GLU A 755 38.82 17.85 -23.22
C GLU A 755 40.02 18.78 -22.90
N MET A 756 39.73 19.96 -22.33
CA MET A 756 40.73 20.97 -22.00
C MET A 756 40.74 21.24 -20.49
N PRO A 757 41.84 20.96 -19.79
CA PRO A 757 41.99 21.34 -18.39
C PRO A 757 42.23 22.84 -18.24
N ILE A 758 41.41 23.51 -17.39
CA ILE A 758 41.52 24.95 -17.13
C ILE A 758 41.82 25.19 -15.65
N ILE A 759 42.82 26.03 -15.38
CA ILE A 759 43.11 26.61 -14.07
C ILE A 759 43.13 28.13 -14.27
N ALA A 760 42.27 28.85 -13.57
CA ALA A 760 42.26 30.32 -13.57
C ALA A 760 41.98 30.87 -12.16
N ASN A 761 42.22 32.13 -11.95
CA ASN A 761 41.88 32.81 -10.70
C ASN A 761 40.36 33.01 -10.58
N SER A 762 39.89 33.40 -9.39
CA SER A 762 38.48 33.75 -9.24
C SER A 762 38.10 34.89 -10.15
N GLY A 763 37.03 34.74 -10.92
CA GLY A 763 36.57 35.71 -11.92
C GLY A 763 35.58 35.11 -12.91
N ILE A 764 35.09 35.98 -13.80
CA ILE A 764 34.20 35.59 -14.89
C ILE A 764 34.97 35.51 -16.17
N TYR A 765 34.85 34.40 -16.89
CA TYR A 765 35.63 34.10 -18.11
C TYR A 765 34.69 33.64 -19.23
N ILE A 766 35.14 33.82 -20.48
CA ILE A 766 34.50 33.26 -21.67
C ILE A 766 35.44 32.19 -22.25
N ILE A 767 34.93 30.97 -22.33
CA ILE A 767 35.60 29.90 -23.06
C ILE A 767 35.19 30.00 -24.50
N THR A 768 36.10 30.13 -25.44
CA THR A 768 35.87 30.08 -26.85
C THR A 768 36.55 28.84 -27.44
N VAL A 769 35.84 28.07 -28.24
CA VAL A 769 36.36 26.93 -28.96
C VAL A 769 36.08 27.13 -30.43
N ILE A 770 37.09 26.92 -31.27
CA ILE A 770 37.05 27.16 -32.70
C ILE A 770 37.50 25.87 -33.40
N ASP A 771 36.77 25.42 -34.43
CA ASP A 771 37.20 24.29 -35.27
C ASP A 771 38.14 24.75 -36.43
N GLU A 772 38.63 23.76 -37.21
CA GLU A 772 39.50 24.03 -38.37
C GLU A 772 38.78 24.83 -39.47
N GLU A 773 37.46 24.79 -39.54
CA GLU A 773 36.67 25.54 -40.49
C GLU A 773 36.37 26.99 -39.99
N GLY A 774 36.79 27.35 -38.78
CA GLY A 774 36.56 28.68 -38.18
C GLY A 774 35.22 28.84 -37.51
N ILE A 775 34.43 27.78 -37.31
CA ILE A 775 33.20 27.83 -36.57
C ILE A 775 33.52 27.95 -35.07
N GLU A 776 32.94 28.93 -34.42
CA GLU A 776 33.18 29.16 -32.99
C GLU A 776 31.96 28.88 -32.12
N ILE A 777 32.20 28.36 -30.92
CA ILE A 777 31.22 28.31 -29.83
C ILE A 777 31.78 29.02 -28.59
N LYS A 778 30.92 29.72 -27.86
CA LYS A 778 31.35 30.45 -26.66
C LYS A 778 30.52 30.04 -25.45
N ARG A 779 31.20 29.97 -24.28
CA ARG A 779 30.57 29.68 -23.00
C ARG A 779 31.12 30.58 -21.90
N LYS A 780 30.23 31.31 -21.25
CA LYS A 780 30.58 32.12 -20.08
C LYS A 780 30.59 31.26 -18.83
N ILE A 781 31.62 31.38 -18.02
CA ILE A 781 31.75 30.68 -16.73
C ILE A 781 32.21 31.65 -15.65
N GLU A 782 31.94 31.33 -14.40
CA GLU A 782 32.46 32.00 -13.22
C GLU A 782 33.32 31.01 -12.44
N ILE A 783 34.56 31.33 -12.15
CA ILE A 783 35.50 30.51 -11.37
C ILE A 783 35.65 31.10 -9.98
N GLU A 784 35.50 30.25 -8.97
CA GLU A 784 35.86 30.54 -7.57
C GLU A 784 36.94 29.56 -7.10
N LYS A 785 37.86 30.05 -6.25
CA LYS A 785 38.91 29.26 -5.60
C LYS A 785 38.61 28.94 -4.16
#